data_e26a5ba286a374d254526f210b22f3b9
#
_entry.id   e26a5ba286a374d254526f210b22f3b9
#
_cell.length_a   1.000
_cell.length_b   1.000
_cell.length_c   1.000
_cell.angle_alpha   90.00
_cell.angle_beta   90.00
_cell.angle_gamma   90.00
#
_symmetry.space_group_name_H-M   'P 1'
#
loop_
_entity.id
_entity.type
_entity.pdbx_description
1 polymer ?
#
loop_
_entity_poly.entity_id
_entity_poly.type
_entity_poly.pdbx_seq_one_letter_code
_entity_poly.pdbx_strand_id
1 'polypeptide(L)'
;MIFYLEENRIFVLETENTHYVFGIDSAGYNRHLHWGAKCDPADYAFTEIGDENSNHSMLDEYQQELTPFESTVYRTCDLKAQFADGCREVALRYTGYRLEDDTLRVAFADAYYPLQVRLGYRVYPGLDIIKRWVEVENTGSAPISFERLFSAGFSLPGMDPYTFENTNGAWGGEFLPCRTVLDGGNLVYESHRGASNHNQSPYFIAHRGATETRGAVYFGSLAYSGNFKIIAGRDLYGITRVSLGMNDFDFSHTLEPGAYFKTPPVYCGKTEGLGEMSRQMNRFCLEHLLPSRFRAETLPVLYNSWEATEFNVNVADQTRLAEIAAGIGVELFVMDDGWFGARNNDRAGLGDWFVNPAKFPGGLDELIGNVNALGMDFGLWVEPEMVNPDSDLYRTHPDWAYHFPHRHADELRHQLVLNMTRSDVQAYILDCLDRLLTDHNIRYIKWDMNRPFSQVGAENLADPKMYSYLHTMAVYRIVDELKRRHPAVQFESCASGGGRCDLGAISHFDQVWTSDNTDGIDRMTIQKGYSMLHPIKTMRAWVTDIAGINKPCSLDFRFHIAMQGALGLGGNLEKYSPEELEICRRNVALYKEIRPLVQFGDLYRILDADRDEVLCNQYVSRDKMQAVLFLSARGTRFFKKKMNLRFAGLAPDRAYAFTLDGVAYKKGGAFLMEVGLPVCVRGADYNQIVRLTAVE
;
A
#
# COMPACT_ATOMS: atom_id res chain seq x y z
N MET A 1 -14.30 1.61 21.16
CA MET A 1 -14.49 2.58 22.27
C MET A 1 -13.19 2.70 23.05
N ILE A 2 -12.96 3.80 23.78
CA ILE A 2 -11.74 3.95 24.60
C ILE A 2 -12.17 4.23 26.02
N PHE A 3 -11.63 3.47 27.00
CA PHE A 3 -11.91 3.62 28.43
C PHE A 3 -10.64 3.97 29.18
N TYR A 4 -10.76 4.72 30.26
CA TYR A 4 -9.70 4.95 31.22
C TYR A 4 -10.17 4.47 32.61
N LEU A 5 -9.43 3.52 33.16
CA LEU A 5 -9.65 2.99 34.53
C LEU A 5 -8.78 3.81 35.49
N GLU A 6 -9.37 4.81 36.14
CA GLU A 6 -8.67 5.83 36.86
C GLU A 6 -7.89 5.26 38.05
N GLU A 7 -8.47 4.32 38.79
CA GLU A 7 -7.85 3.70 39.98
C GLU A 7 -6.53 2.99 39.65
N ASN A 8 -6.48 2.33 38.47
CA ASN A 8 -5.33 1.54 38.04
C ASN A 8 -4.48 2.27 36.98
N ARG A 9 -4.87 3.46 36.55
CA ARG A 9 -4.24 4.23 35.42
C ARG A 9 -4.10 3.43 34.13
N ILE A 10 -5.12 2.66 33.77
CA ILE A 10 -5.12 1.76 32.63
C ILE A 10 -6.03 2.30 31.53
N PHE A 11 -5.52 2.32 30.31
CA PHE A 11 -6.25 2.64 29.08
C PHE A 11 -6.64 1.33 28.38
N VAL A 12 -7.92 1.19 28.04
CA VAL A 12 -8.46 0.07 27.28
C VAL A 12 -9.01 0.60 25.97
N LEU A 13 -8.39 0.19 24.86
CA LEU A 13 -8.84 0.48 23.51
C LEU A 13 -9.64 -0.73 23.04
N GLU A 14 -10.96 -0.59 23.05
CA GLU A 14 -11.88 -1.64 22.59
C GLU A 14 -12.17 -1.48 21.11
N THR A 15 -11.85 -2.49 20.34
CA THR A 15 -12.20 -2.64 18.92
C THR A 15 -13.46 -3.52 18.79
N GLU A 16 -13.79 -4.00 17.58
CA GLU A 16 -14.98 -4.87 17.40
C GLU A 16 -14.86 -6.18 18.21
N ASN A 17 -13.73 -6.85 18.14
CA ASN A 17 -13.52 -8.17 18.75
C ASN A 17 -12.35 -8.22 19.74
N THR A 18 -11.56 -7.15 19.89
CA THR A 18 -10.33 -7.19 20.68
C THR A 18 -10.20 -6.04 21.67
N HIS A 19 -9.39 -6.26 22.70
CA HIS A 19 -8.85 -5.21 23.56
C HIS A 19 -7.36 -5.02 23.29
N TYR A 20 -6.95 -3.75 23.20
CA TYR A 20 -5.57 -3.30 23.28
C TYR A 20 -5.41 -2.48 24.56
N VAL A 21 -4.58 -2.95 25.47
CA VAL A 21 -4.53 -2.42 26.84
C VAL A 21 -3.12 -2.03 27.22
N PHE A 22 -2.96 -0.85 27.76
CA PHE A 22 -1.72 -0.38 28.37
C PHE A 22 -2.04 0.53 29.56
N GLY A 23 -1.07 0.76 30.39
CA GLY A 23 -1.27 1.57 31.58
C GLY A 23 -0.03 2.37 31.96
N ILE A 24 -0.16 3.15 33.05
CA ILE A 24 0.89 3.99 33.62
C ILE A 24 1.21 3.46 35.02
N ASP A 25 2.41 2.94 35.20
CA ASP A 25 2.84 2.41 36.50
C ASP A 25 3.09 3.54 37.57
N SER A 26 3.44 3.14 38.78
CA SER A 26 3.68 4.07 39.88
C SER A 26 4.87 5.02 39.64
N ALA A 27 5.83 4.62 38.82
CA ALA A 27 6.99 5.42 38.41
C ALA A 27 6.73 6.34 37.22
N GLY A 28 5.55 6.25 36.59
CA GLY A 28 5.15 7.08 35.45
C GLY A 28 5.56 6.52 34.09
N TYR A 29 5.96 5.25 34.00
CA TYR A 29 6.27 4.60 32.76
C TYR A 29 5.00 4.06 32.06
N ASN A 30 4.98 4.12 30.72
CA ASN A 30 3.96 3.43 29.93
C ASN A 30 4.28 1.94 29.84
N ARG A 31 3.29 1.08 30.11
CA ARG A 31 3.44 -0.37 30.08
C ARG A 31 2.33 -1.02 29.28
N HIS A 32 2.71 -1.80 28.26
CA HIS A 32 1.78 -2.66 27.53
C HIS A 32 1.32 -3.81 28.42
N LEU A 33 0.02 -4.11 28.42
CA LEU A 33 -0.59 -5.14 29.28
C LEU A 33 -1.23 -6.27 28.47
N HIS A 34 -1.96 -5.92 27.40
CA HIS A 34 -2.72 -6.93 26.65
C HIS A 34 -2.99 -6.50 25.20
N TRP A 35 -2.92 -7.42 24.28
CA TRP A 35 -3.46 -7.28 22.94
C TRP A 35 -4.08 -8.61 22.50
N GLY A 36 -5.41 -8.73 22.56
CA GLY A 36 -6.06 -10.01 22.35
C GLY A 36 -7.59 -9.94 22.44
N ALA A 37 -8.19 -11.07 22.81
CA ALA A 37 -9.62 -11.15 23.03
C ALA A 37 -10.08 -10.19 24.13
N LYS A 38 -11.32 -9.74 24.09
CA LYS A 38 -11.94 -8.91 25.12
C LYS A 38 -12.01 -9.67 26.45
N CYS A 39 -11.60 -9.00 27.53
CA CYS A 39 -11.76 -9.45 28.91
C CYS A 39 -12.57 -8.41 29.69
N ASP A 40 -12.99 -8.73 30.90
CA ASP A 40 -13.60 -7.71 31.75
C ASP A 40 -12.53 -6.62 32.04
N PRO A 41 -12.78 -5.35 31.72
CA PRO A 41 -11.82 -4.28 31.98
C PRO A 41 -11.37 -4.17 33.43
N ALA A 42 -12.23 -4.58 34.39
CA ALA A 42 -11.91 -4.55 35.84
C ALA A 42 -10.80 -5.54 36.24
N ASP A 43 -10.55 -6.56 35.41
CA ASP A 43 -9.52 -7.58 35.68
C ASP A 43 -8.11 -7.10 35.30
N TYR A 44 -7.98 -6.01 34.53
CA TYR A 44 -6.67 -5.49 34.15
C TYR A 44 -5.97 -4.82 35.32
N ALA A 45 -4.79 -5.33 35.63
CA ALA A 45 -3.93 -4.80 36.67
C ALA A 45 -2.45 -4.96 36.27
N PHE A 46 -1.58 -4.16 36.85
CA PHE A 46 -0.14 -4.38 36.76
C PHE A 46 0.25 -5.59 37.58
N THR A 47 0.97 -6.50 36.95
CA THR A 47 1.67 -7.57 37.65
C THR A 47 3.11 -7.10 37.87
N GLU A 48 3.45 -6.78 39.08
CA GLU A 48 4.84 -6.50 39.47
C GLU A 48 5.54 -7.86 39.65
N ILE A 49 6.37 -8.20 38.69
CA ILE A 49 7.30 -9.33 38.83
C ILE A 49 8.64 -8.70 39.25
N GLY A 50 8.86 -8.57 40.52
CA GLY A 50 10.09 -8.00 41.04
C GLY A 50 11.05 -9.07 41.52
N ASP A 51 12.13 -9.26 40.79
CA ASP A 51 13.37 -9.76 41.39
C ASP A 51 14.52 -8.93 40.78
N GLU A 52 14.93 -7.89 41.51
CA GLU A 52 16.09 -7.08 41.17
C GLU A 52 17.36 -7.96 41.35
N ASN A 53 17.78 -8.56 40.28
CA ASN A 53 19.12 -9.15 40.19
C ASN A 53 20.12 -8.04 39.86
N SER A 54 21.31 -8.07 40.46
CA SER A 54 22.36 -7.06 40.34
C SER A 54 22.81 -6.74 38.88
N ASN A 55 22.43 -7.58 37.92
CA ASN A 55 22.79 -7.46 36.50
C ASN A 55 21.59 -7.24 35.54
N HIS A 56 20.38 -7.10 36.07
CA HIS A 56 19.17 -6.89 35.27
C HIS A 56 18.51 -5.56 35.64
N SER A 57 18.00 -4.89 34.59
CA SER A 57 17.19 -3.69 34.77
C SER A 57 15.73 -4.00 34.47
N MET A 58 14.84 -3.64 35.37
CA MET A 58 13.41 -3.73 35.14
C MET A 58 12.96 -2.92 33.92
N LEU A 59 13.66 -1.81 33.58
CA LEU A 59 13.36 -1.00 32.39
C LEU A 59 13.58 -1.77 31.11
N ASP A 60 14.56 -2.69 31.05
CA ASP A 60 14.81 -3.51 29.87
C ASP A 60 13.78 -4.63 29.70
N GLU A 61 13.16 -5.06 30.80
CA GLU A 61 12.10 -6.08 30.81
C GLU A 61 10.69 -5.50 30.56
N TYR A 62 10.48 -4.20 30.81
CA TYR A 62 9.17 -3.57 30.64
C TYR A 62 8.72 -3.54 29.20
N GLN A 63 7.51 -4.03 28.94
CA GLN A 63 6.87 -3.94 27.64
C GLN A 63 6.26 -2.55 27.45
N GLN A 64 7.02 -1.62 26.88
CA GLN A 64 6.61 -0.23 26.69
C GLN A 64 5.91 0.00 25.35
N GLU A 65 4.94 0.92 25.33
CA GLU A 65 4.27 1.38 24.10
C GLU A 65 5.21 2.17 23.18
N LEU A 66 6.12 2.94 23.77
CA LEU A 66 7.24 3.60 23.13
C LEU A 66 8.45 3.42 24.02
N THR A 67 9.53 2.88 23.49
CA THR A 67 10.78 2.66 24.20
C THR A 67 11.77 3.77 23.84
N PRO A 68 12.04 4.75 24.72
CA PRO A 68 13.11 5.72 24.51
C PRO A 68 14.48 5.10 24.72
N PHE A 69 15.54 5.75 24.23
CA PHE A 69 16.90 5.47 24.66
C PHE A 69 17.10 6.03 26.07
N GLU A 70 16.93 5.18 27.06
CA GLU A 70 16.99 5.54 28.49
C GLU A 70 17.91 4.55 29.21
N SER A 71 18.88 5.08 29.96
CA SER A 71 19.76 4.41 30.95
C SER A 71 20.06 2.93 30.65
N THR A 72 19.35 2.04 31.32
CA THR A 72 19.55 0.59 31.30
C THR A 72 18.63 -0.17 30.34
N VAL A 73 18.14 0.50 29.29
CA VAL A 73 17.38 -0.12 28.19
C VAL A 73 18.34 -0.58 27.09
N TYR A 74 18.54 -1.89 26.93
CA TYR A 74 19.50 -2.48 25.99
C TYR A 74 18.86 -3.04 24.71
N ARG A 75 17.53 -3.14 24.68
CA ARG A 75 16.78 -3.56 23.48
C ARG A 75 16.66 -2.43 22.46
N THR A 76 16.09 -2.74 21.30
CA THR A 76 15.77 -1.73 20.27
C THR A 76 14.90 -0.62 20.85
N CYS A 77 15.40 0.61 20.84
CA CYS A 77 14.62 1.79 21.21
C CYS A 77 13.87 2.37 20.00
N ASP A 78 12.70 2.96 20.24
CA ASP A 78 11.85 3.59 19.23
C ASP A 78 12.18 5.08 19.06
N LEU A 79 12.76 5.71 20.10
CA LEU A 79 13.11 7.12 20.13
C LEU A 79 14.54 7.30 20.57
N LYS A 80 15.35 8.03 19.78
CA LYS A 80 16.71 8.49 20.09
C LYS A 80 16.80 9.98 19.82
N ALA A 81 17.14 10.74 20.84
CA ALA A 81 17.35 12.19 20.74
C ALA A 81 18.70 12.60 21.34
N GLN A 82 19.18 13.76 20.93
CA GLN A 82 20.33 14.43 21.54
C GLN A 82 19.95 15.86 21.90
N PHE A 83 20.20 16.23 23.13
CA PHE A 83 20.00 17.57 23.65
C PHE A 83 21.23 18.46 23.42
N ALA A 84 21.07 19.76 23.58
CA ALA A 84 22.08 20.74 23.20
C ALA A 84 23.41 20.62 23.99
N ASP A 85 23.39 20.05 25.18
CA ASP A 85 24.57 19.77 26.02
C ASP A 85 25.26 18.44 25.66
N GLY A 86 24.72 17.69 24.69
CA GLY A 86 25.24 16.40 24.23
C GLY A 86 24.65 15.20 24.98
N CYS A 87 23.75 15.40 25.95
CA CYS A 87 23.01 14.29 26.57
C CYS A 87 22.12 13.60 25.52
N ARG A 88 22.09 12.26 25.56
CA ARG A 88 21.30 11.42 24.64
C ARG A 88 20.27 10.56 25.34
N GLU A 89 20.27 10.57 26.66
CA GLU A 89 19.29 9.83 27.46
C GLU A 89 17.96 10.58 27.47
N VAL A 90 16.85 9.84 27.25
CA VAL A 90 15.49 10.38 27.23
C VAL A 90 14.65 9.66 28.28
N ALA A 91 14.32 10.36 29.36
CA ALA A 91 13.63 9.81 30.54
C ALA A 91 12.16 10.26 30.58
N LEU A 92 11.29 9.61 29.83
CA LEU A 92 9.88 9.99 29.71
C LEU A 92 9.06 9.61 30.94
N ARG A 93 8.30 10.58 31.47
CA ARG A 93 7.35 10.39 32.55
C ARG A 93 5.98 10.92 32.18
N TYR A 94 4.95 10.19 32.57
CA TYR A 94 3.56 10.54 32.29
C TYR A 94 3.17 11.89 32.91
N THR A 95 2.47 12.71 32.10
CA THR A 95 1.99 14.03 32.49
C THR A 95 0.48 14.19 32.38
N GLY A 96 -0.20 13.35 31.61
CA GLY A 96 -1.65 13.42 31.46
C GLY A 96 -2.13 12.77 30.16
N TYR A 97 -3.42 12.88 29.91
CA TYR A 97 -4.02 12.42 28.66
C TYR A 97 -5.15 13.34 28.19
N ARG A 98 -5.49 13.22 26.92
CA ARG A 98 -6.68 13.82 26.31
C ARG A 98 -7.42 12.77 25.51
N LEU A 99 -8.70 12.62 25.77
CA LEU A 99 -9.61 11.74 25.05
C LEU A 99 -10.66 12.59 24.35
N GLU A 100 -10.75 12.48 23.04
CA GLU A 100 -11.71 13.17 22.19
C GLU A 100 -12.32 12.14 21.23
N ASP A 101 -13.60 11.85 21.39
CA ASP A 101 -14.33 10.84 20.63
C ASP A 101 -13.56 9.49 20.61
N ASP A 102 -13.14 9.06 19.42
CA ASP A 102 -12.39 7.82 19.21
C ASP A 102 -10.86 8.00 19.23
N THR A 103 -10.37 9.15 19.72
CA THR A 103 -8.95 9.52 19.68
C THR A 103 -8.41 9.82 21.08
N LEU A 104 -7.38 9.06 21.47
CA LEU A 104 -6.64 9.23 22.71
C LEU A 104 -5.24 9.77 22.41
N ARG A 105 -4.82 10.77 23.18
CA ARG A 105 -3.42 11.23 23.25
C ARG A 105 -2.94 11.12 24.68
N VAL A 106 -1.91 10.31 24.91
CA VAL A 106 -1.27 10.16 26.21
C VAL A 106 0.03 10.93 26.21
N ALA A 107 0.17 11.86 27.15
CA ALA A 107 1.27 12.82 27.20
C ALA A 107 2.35 12.39 28.20
N PHE A 108 3.59 12.56 27.80
CA PHE A 108 4.80 12.36 28.57
C PHE A 108 5.71 13.58 28.43
N ALA A 109 6.49 13.87 29.45
CA ALA A 109 7.59 14.83 29.37
C ALA A 109 8.89 14.15 29.81
N ASP A 110 10.00 14.59 29.24
CA ASP A 110 11.30 14.20 29.76
C ASP A 110 11.48 14.80 31.16
N ALA A 111 12.05 14.03 32.09
CA ALA A 111 12.18 14.45 33.51
C ALA A 111 13.19 15.58 33.71
N TYR A 112 14.08 15.82 32.77
CA TYR A 112 15.21 16.73 32.89
C TYR A 112 15.27 17.80 31.77
N TYR A 113 14.73 17.48 30.59
CA TYR A 113 14.81 18.32 29.39
C TYR A 113 13.43 18.72 28.89
N PRO A 114 13.30 19.85 28.18
CA PRO A 114 12.02 20.39 27.72
C PRO A 114 11.50 19.67 26.45
N LEU A 115 11.45 18.34 26.49
CA LEU A 115 10.88 17.49 25.46
C LEU A 115 9.52 16.96 25.93
N GLN A 116 8.47 17.22 25.16
CA GLN A 116 7.18 16.57 25.31
C GLN A 116 6.97 15.53 24.21
N VAL A 117 6.41 14.38 24.59
CA VAL A 117 6.06 13.28 23.68
C VAL A 117 4.61 12.88 23.93
N ARG A 118 3.82 12.75 22.86
CA ARG A 118 2.43 12.28 22.95
C ARG A 118 2.29 11.03 22.10
N LEU A 119 1.74 9.98 22.69
CA LEU A 119 1.35 8.77 21.99
C LEU A 119 -0.11 8.92 21.55
N GLY A 120 -0.34 8.89 20.25
CA GLY A 120 -1.66 9.02 19.66
C GLY A 120 -2.25 7.66 19.29
N TYR A 121 -3.53 7.48 19.61
CA TYR A 121 -4.33 6.30 19.27
C TYR A 121 -5.69 6.72 18.75
N ARG A 122 -6.18 6.04 17.71
CA ARG A 122 -7.57 6.15 17.28
C ARG A 122 -8.12 4.76 16.98
N VAL A 123 -9.31 4.48 17.52
CA VAL A 123 -10.04 3.23 17.27
C VAL A 123 -11.09 3.45 16.19
N TYR A 124 -11.27 2.48 15.29
CA TYR A 124 -12.29 2.54 14.25
C TYR A 124 -13.45 1.63 14.62
N PRO A 125 -14.66 2.20 14.86
CA PRO A 125 -15.85 1.40 15.21
C PRO A 125 -16.19 0.35 14.16
N GLY A 126 -16.60 -0.84 14.60
CA GLY A 126 -16.96 -1.96 13.72
C GLY A 126 -15.78 -2.67 13.03
N LEU A 127 -14.54 -2.29 13.35
CA LEU A 127 -13.32 -2.90 12.85
C LEU A 127 -12.35 -3.20 13.99
N ASP A 128 -11.45 -4.18 13.78
CA ASP A 128 -10.33 -4.45 14.70
C ASP A 128 -9.07 -3.67 14.29
N ILE A 129 -9.25 -2.38 13.98
CA ILE A 129 -8.19 -1.48 13.50
C ILE A 129 -7.96 -0.34 14.49
N ILE A 130 -6.69 -0.11 14.79
CA ILE A 130 -6.21 1.01 15.60
C ILE A 130 -5.19 1.79 14.77
N LYS A 131 -5.32 3.12 14.74
CA LYS A 131 -4.30 4.03 14.22
C LYS A 131 -3.39 4.47 15.34
N ARG A 132 -2.07 4.43 15.12
CA ARG A 132 -1.04 4.88 16.09
C ARG A 132 -0.10 5.88 15.43
N TRP A 133 0.38 6.85 16.23
CA TRP A 133 1.42 7.80 15.84
C TRP A 133 2.10 8.38 17.08
N VAL A 134 3.23 9.03 16.88
CA VAL A 134 3.97 9.76 17.92
C VAL A 134 4.02 11.24 17.54
N GLU A 135 3.83 12.09 18.52
CA GLU A 135 4.01 13.54 18.43
C GLU A 135 5.11 13.96 19.39
N VAL A 136 6.03 14.82 18.92
CA VAL A 136 7.08 15.40 19.74
C VAL A 136 7.03 16.92 19.67
N GLU A 137 7.32 17.59 20.78
CA GLU A 137 7.32 19.04 20.91
C GLU A 137 8.50 19.50 21.75
N ASN A 138 9.27 20.47 21.24
CA ASN A 138 10.33 21.12 21.98
C ASN A 138 9.78 22.36 22.69
N THR A 139 9.61 22.28 24.01
CA THR A 139 9.09 23.40 24.82
C THR A 139 10.21 24.28 25.40
N GLY A 140 11.45 24.02 25.01
CA GLY A 140 12.63 24.71 25.50
C GLY A 140 13.10 25.87 24.62
N SER A 141 14.35 26.30 24.87
CA SER A 141 15.00 27.40 24.19
C SER A 141 16.21 26.97 23.32
N ALA A 142 16.53 25.67 23.32
CA ALA A 142 17.61 25.09 22.52
C ALA A 142 17.07 23.96 21.63
N PRO A 143 17.68 23.70 20.45
CA PRO A 143 17.22 22.64 19.55
C PRO A 143 17.42 21.26 20.14
N ILE A 144 16.56 20.31 19.75
CA ILE A 144 16.65 18.88 20.07
C ILE A 144 16.80 18.13 18.76
N SER A 145 17.83 17.28 18.63
CA SER A 145 18.08 16.50 17.44
C SER A 145 17.64 15.04 17.62
N PHE A 146 16.86 14.52 16.68
CA PHE A 146 16.41 13.13 16.67
C PHE A 146 17.21 12.33 15.65
N GLU A 147 17.78 11.19 16.07
CA GLU A 147 18.42 10.20 15.20
C GLU A 147 17.49 9.06 14.84
N ARG A 148 16.45 8.82 15.65
CA ARG A 148 15.37 7.86 15.44
C ARG A 148 14.09 8.36 16.07
N LEU A 149 12.98 8.24 15.32
CA LEU A 149 11.65 8.54 15.81
C LEU A 149 10.66 7.62 15.09
N PHE A 150 10.42 6.44 15.67
CA PHE A 150 9.46 5.47 15.14
C PHE A 150 8.03 5.85 15.51
N SER A 151 7.09 5.40 14.70
CA SER A 151 5.67 5.72 14.83
C SER A 151 4.95 4.86 15.85
N ALA A 152 5.42 3.63 16.07
CA ALA A 152 4.83 2.68 17.02
C ALA A 152 5.79 1.57 17.42
N GLY A 153 5.64 1.09 18.66
CA GLY A 153 6.20 -0.16 19.15
C GLY A 153 5.07 -1.09 19.64
N PHE A 154 5.21 -2.38 19.43
CA PHE A 154 4.24 -3.41 19.80
C PHE A 154 4.90 -4.54 20.54
N SER A 155 4.29 -5.01 21.62
CA SER A 155 4.65 -6.25 22.28
C SER A 155 3.64 -7.32 21.87
N LEU A 156 4.10 -8.41 21.29
CA LEU A 156 3.24 -9.51 20.85
C LEU A 156 3.09 -10.53 21.98
N PRO A 157 1.86 -11.01 22.25
CA PRO A 157 1.59 -11.90 23.38
C PRO A 157 2.27 -13.28 23.26
N GLY A 158 2.67 -13.84 24.43
CA GLY A 158 3.22 -15.18 24.57
C GLY A 158 4.69 -15.29 24.17
N MET A 159 5.30 -16.41 24.54
CA MET A 159 6.75 -16.62 24.47
C MET A 159 7.21 -17.52 23.32
N ASP A 160 6.30 -18.14 22.57
CA ASP A 160 6.67 -18.98 21.43
C ASP A 160 7.06 -18.12 20.22
N PRO A 161 7.94 -18.64 19.33
CA PRO A 161 8.33 -17.96 18.11
C PRO A 161 7.15 -17.58 17.22
N TYR A 162 7.23 -16.40 16.60
CA TYR A 162 6.29 -15.96 15.58
C TYR A 162 6.82 -16.21 14.17
N THR A 163 5.93 -16.59 13.28
CA THR A 163 6.14 -16.48 11.84
C THR A 163 5.77 -15.07 11.42
N PHE A 164 6.70 -14.37 10.80
CA PHE A 164 6.48 -13.07 10.18
C PHE A 164 6.26 -13.25 8.69
N GLU A 165 5.22 -12.63 8.17
CA GLU A 165 4.99 -12.51 6.72
C GLU A 165 5.17 -11.06 6.28
N ASN A 166 5.83 -10.90 5.13
CA ASN A 166 6.00 -9.67 4.36
C ASN A 166 6.00 -10.03 2.89
N THR A 167 6.25 -9.08 2.01
CA THR A 167 6.53 -9.35 0.62
C THR A 167 7.96 -8.93 0.29
N ASN A 168 8.64 -9.75 -0.49
CA ASN A 168 9.92 -9.43 -1.10
C ASN A 168 9.74 -9.26 -2.59
N GLY A 169 10.68 -8.59 -3.24
CA GLY A 169 10.63 -8.48 -4.69
C GLY A 169 11.71 -7.59 -5.29
N ALA A 170 11.50 -7.36 -6.57
CA ALA A 170 12.28 -6.44 -7.38
C ALA A 170 11.36 -5.94 -8.50
N TRP A 171 11.85 -5.06 -9.35
CA TRP A 171 11.13 -4.67 -10.55
C TRP A 171 10.69 -5.90 -11.37
N GLY A 172 9.42 -5.95 -11.73
CA GLY A 172 8.79 -7.06 -12.45
C GLY A 172 8.53 -8.32 -11.62
N GLY A 173 8.77 -8.28 -10.31
CA GLY A 173 8.51 -9.36 -9.37
C GLY A 173 8.19 -8.82 -7.97
N GLU A 174 7.38 -7.80 -7.90
CA GLU A 174 6.94 -7.15 -6.66
C GLU A 174 5.92 -8.03 -5.91
N PHE A 175 5.77 -7.77 -4.64
CA PHE A 175 4.76 -8.41 -3.77
C PHE A 175 4.84 -9.94 -3.66
N LEU A 176 6.02 -10.54 -3.86
CA LEU A 176 6.18 -11.99 -3.67
C LEU A 176 6.15 -12.32 -2.17
N PRO A 177 5.20 -13.16 -1.70
CA PRO A 177 5.07 -13.47 -0.28
C PRO A 177 6.34 -14.11 0.29
N CYS A 178 6.80 -13.59 1.43
CA CYS A 178 7.97 -14.08 2.17
C CYS A 178 7.60 -14.40 3.61
N ARG A 179 8.09 -15.53 4.13
CA ARG A 179 7.84 -15.99 5.50
C ARG A 179 9.15 -16.26 6.23
N THR A 180 9.25 -15.73 7.45
CA THR A 180 10.41 -15.94 8.31
C THR A 180 9.96 -16.28 9.73
N VAL A 181 10.49 -17.36 10.31
CA VAL A 181 10.29 -17.67 11.73
C VAL A 181 11.31 -16.90 12.55
N LEU A 182 10.85 -16.07 13.49
CA LEU A 182 11.71 -15.34 14.41
C LEU A 182 11.85 -16.14 15.72
N ASP A 183 12.93 -16.90 15.81
CA ASP A 183 13.25 -17.72 16.98
C ASP A 183 14.28 -17.08 17.91
N GLY A 184 14.89 -15.96 17.52
CA GLY A 184 15.81 -15.16 18.31
C GLY A 184 16.46 -14.06 17.49
N GLY A 185 17.00 -13.03 18.16
CA GLY A 185 17.62 -11.89 17.52
C GLY A 185 16.63 -10.95 16.85
N ASN A 186 17.05 -10.30 15.76
CA ASN A 186 16.25 -9.30 15.07
C ASN A 186 16.00 -9.70 13.60
N LEU A 187 14.76 -9.48 13.16
CA LEU A 187 14.33 -9.48 11.77
C LEU A 187 14.06 -8.04 11.34
N VAL A 188 14.63 -7.60 10.21
CA VAL A 188 14.49 -6.24 9.72
C VAL A 188 13.86 -6.24 8.33
N TYR A 189 12.84 -5.39 8.15
CA TYR A 189 12.29 -5.02 6.85
C TYR A 189 12.51 -3.53 6.66
N GLU A 190 13.10 -3.11 5.54
CA GLU A 190 13.43 -1.70 5.33
C GLU A 190 13.56 -1.31 3.86
N SER A 191 13.49 -0.01 3.58
CA SER A 191 13.82 0.59 2.30
C SER A 191 14.76 1.76 2.48
N HIS A 192 15.75 1.88 1.57
CA HIS A 192 16.67 3.02 1.43
C HIS A 192 16.54 3.68 0.05
N ARG A 193 15.46 3.39 -0.67
CA ARG A 193 15.33 3.69 -2.11
C ARG A 193 14.59 5.01 -2.40
N GLY A 194 14.07 5.67 -1.35
CA GLY A 194 13.17 6.81 -1.52
C GLY A 194 11.73 6.41 -1.87
N ALA A 195 11.48 5.10 -2.02
CA ALA A 195 10.17 4.50 -2.25
C ALA A 195 10.00 3.26 -1.36
N SER A 196 8.77 2.88 -1.07
CA SER A 196 8.44 1.96 0.02
C SER A 196 8.44 0.47 -0.32
N ASN A 197 8.24 0.05 -1.61
CA ASN A 197 7.78 -1.32 -1.82
C ASN A 197 8.67 -2.24 -2.66
N HIS A 198 9.50 -1.84 -3.58
CA HIS A 198 10.14 -2.80 -4.49
C HIS A 198 10.74 -4.03 -3.80
N ASN A 199 11.57 -3.83 -2.77
CA ASN A 199 12.24 -4.94 -2.09
C ASN A 199 11.38 -5.54 -0.99
N GLN A 200 10.79 -4.70 -0.15
CA GLN A 200 9.96 -5.07 0.99
C GLN A 200 8.83 -4.08 1.16
N SER A 201 7.75 -4.49 1.81
CA SER A 201 6.60 -3.62 2.07
C SER A 201 6.61 -3.07 3.49
N PRO A 202 6.09 -1.83 3.73
CA PRO A 202 6.13 -1.17 5.03
C PRO A 202 5.07 -1.73 6.00
N TYR A 203 4.98 -3.05 6.11
CA TYR A 203 4.08 -3.73 7.03
C TYR A 203 4.71 -4.99 7.63
N PHE A 204 4.14 -5.48 8.71
CA PHE A 204 4.37 -6.83 9.22
C PHE A 204 3.04 -7.55 9.42
N ILE A 205 3.06 -8.87 9.27
CA ILE A 205 2.02 -9.79 9.67
C ILE A 205 2.70 -10.85 10.53
N ALA A 206 2.24 -11.06 11.77
CA ALA A 206 2.85 -11.98 12.73
C ALA A 206 1.81 -12.96 13.26
N HIS A 207 2.14 -14.26 13.22
CA HIS A 207 1.23 -15.32 13.67
C HIS A 207 1.98 -16.58 14.09
N ARG A 208 1.27 -17.53 14.73
CA ARG A 208 1.76 -18.86 15.07
C ARG A 208 0.94 -19.92 14.34
N GLY A 209 1.27 -20.13 13.05
CA GLY A 209 0.60 -21.12 12.22
C GLY A 209 -0.83 -20.74 11.81
N ALA A 210 -1.14 -19.46 11.66
CA ALA A 210 -2.46 -19.04 11.17
C ALA A 210 -2.70 -19.48 9.72
N THR A 211 -3.97 -19.69 9.41
CA THR A 211 -4.49 -19.96 8.07
C THR A 211 -5.41 -18.82 7.62
N GLU A 212 -6.01 -18.92 6.44
CA GLU A 212 -7.02 -17.94 5.98
C GLU A 212 -8.20 -17.80 6.97
N THR A 213 -8.53 -18.86 7.74
CA THR A 213 -9.75 -18.90 8.55
C THR A 213 -9.53 -19.09 10.06
N ARG A 214 -8.31 -19.33 10.51
CA ARG A 214 -8.02 -19.69 11.91
C ARG A 214 -6.65 -19.16 12.35
N GLY A 215 -6.54 -18.93 13.64
CA GLY A 215 -5.31 -18.56 14.35
C GLY A 215 -5.16 -17.06 14.47
N ALA A 216 -4.65 -16.63 15.63
CA ALA A 216 -4.42 -15.21 15.91
C ALA A 216 -3.39 -14.61 14.96
N VAL A 217 -3.74 -13.48 14.35
CA VAL A 217 -2.91 -12.71 13.43
C VAL A 217 -2.78 -11.30 13.97
N TYR A 218 -1.55 -10.87 14.20
CA TYR A 218 -1.18 -9.49 14.57
C TYR A 218 -0.55 -8.82 13.36
N PHE A 219 -0.91 -7.58 13.09
CA PHE A 219 -0.38 -6.87 11.94
C PHE A 219 -0.24 -5.38 12.21
N GLY A 220 0.64 -4.74 11.46
CA GLY A 220 0.79 -3.28 11.44
C GLY A 220 1.38 -2.83 10.12
N SER A 221 0.84 -1.75 9.56
CA SER A 221 1.26 -1.16 8.31
C SER A 221 1.49 0.34 8.47
N LEU A 222 2.68 0.81 8.10
CA LEU A 222 3.04 2.22 8.10
C LEU A 222 2.46 2.90 6.86
N ALA A 223 1.74 4.00 7.04
CA ALA A 223 1.22 4.82 5.95
C ALA A 223 2.25 5.89 5.55
N TYR A 224 3.29 5.46 4.85
CA TYR A 224 4.39 6.31 4.44
C TYR A 224 5.12 5.70 3.23
N SER A 225 5.29 6.47 2.18
CA SER A 225 5.86 6.01 0.91
C SER A 225 7.37 6.25 0.76
N GLY A 226 8.03 6.81 1.78
CA GLY A 226 9.48 7.03 1.79
C GLY A 226 10.27 5.87 2.41
N ASN A 227 11.50 6.16 2.82
CA ASN A 227 12.35 5.18 3.49
C ASN A 227 11.76 4.77 4.84
N PHE A 228 11.45 3.50 5.00
CA PHE A 228 10.86 2.94 6.20
C PHE A 228 11.76 1.88 6.84
N LYS A 229 11.51 1.60 8.12
CA LYS A 229 12.12 0.49 8.84
C LYS A 229 11.14 -0.17 9.79
N ILE A 230 11.18 -1.49 9.82
CA ILE A 230 10.48 -2.35 10.77
C ILE A 230 11.53 -3.28 11.39
N ILE A 231 11.57 -3.33 12.71
CA ILE A 231 12.46 -4.22 13.46
C ILE A 231 11.57 -5.11 14.32
N ALA A 232 11.55 -6.41 14.05
CA ALA A 232 10.96 -7.40 14.94
C ALA A 232 12.09 -8.09 15.70
N GLY A 233 12.12 -7.93 17.02
CA GLY A 233 13.13 -8.53 17.89
C GLY A 233 12.51 -9.53 18.86
N ARG A 234 13.18 -10.67 19.09
CA ARG A 234 12.83 -11.64 20.12
C ARG A 234 13.96 -11.70 21.13
N ASP A 235 13.65 -11.34 22.39
CA ASP A 235 14.60 -11.27 23.46
C ASP A 235 14.89 -12.65 24.12
N LEU A 236 15.78 -12.67 25.09
CA LEU A 236 16.18 -13.88 25.84
C LEU A 236 15.04 -14.48 26.65
N TYR A 237 14.02 -13.70 26.99
CA TYR A 237 12.83 -14.13 27.73
C TYR A 237 11.74 -14.66 26.79
N GLY A 238 11.98 -14.66 25.49
CA GLY A 238 11.02 -15.10 24.48
C GLY A 238 9.97 -14.06 24.09
N ILE A 239 10.11 -12.83 24.58
CA ILE A 239 9.17 -11.75 24.25
C ILE A 239 9.49 -11.20 22.87
N THR A 240 8.48 -11.10 22.04
CA THR A 240 8.59 -10.52 20.70
C THR A 240 8.09 -9.09 20.67
N ARG A 241 8.95 -8.16 20.29
CA ARG A 241 8.62 -6.75 20.07
C ARG A 241 8.78 -6.37 18.61
N VAL A 242 7.87 -5.56 18.08
CA VAL A 242 7.94 -4.98 16.74
C VAL A 242 7.94 -3.46 16.86
N SER A 243 8.95 -2.82 16.28
CA SER A 243 9.09 -1.35 16.22
C SER A 243 9.10 -0.91 14.75
N LEU A 244 8.36 0.15 14.39
CA LEU A 244 8.30 0.60 13.01
C LEU A 244 8.08 2.10 12.86
N GLY A 245 8.64 2.64 11.79
CA GLY A 245 8.53 4.06 11.45
C GLY A 245 9.39 4.45 10.26
N MET A 246 9.72 5.74 10.16
CA MET A 246 10.68 6.25 9.20
C MET A 246 12.05 5.60 9.45
N ASN A 247 12.77 5.26 8.37
CA ASN A 247 14.08 4.62 8.50
C ASN A 247 15.09 5.58 9.13
N ASP A 248 15.82 5.09 10.11
CA ASP A 248 16.91 5.81 10.77
C ASP A 248 18.24 5.79 9.98
N PHE A 249 18.27 5.08 8.86
CA PHE A 249 19.38 5.17 7.92
C PHE A 249 19.37 6.53 7.22
N ASP A 250 20.48 7.28 7.33
CA ASP A 250 20.61 8.63 6.78
C ASP A 250 19.43 9.55 7.15
N PHE A 251 19.07 9.52 8.43
CA PHE A 251 17.98 10.32 9.00
C PHE A 251 18.50 11.15 10.17
N SER A 252 18.10 12.40 10.23
CA SER A 252 18.10 13.24 11.42
C SER A 252 16.94 14.22 11.32
N HIS A 253 16.44 14.67 12.45
CA HIS A 253 15.45 15.73 12.53
C HIS A 253 15.76 16.66 13.68
N THR A 254 16.06 17.92 13.38
CA THR A 254 16.26 18.96 14.38
C THR A 254 14.95 19.66 14.67
N LEU A 255 14.49 19.52 15.90
CA LEU A 255 13.29 20.16 16.41
C LEU A 255 13.65 21.47 17.10
N GLU A 256 13.43 22.58 16.40
CA GLU A 256 13.71 23.92 16.89
C GLU A 256 12.86 24.29 18.12
N PRO A 257 13.26 25.29 18.93
CA PRO A 257 12.46 25.77 20.03
C PRO A 257 11.02 26.12 19.63
N GLY A 258 10.03 25.58 20.36
CA GLY A 258 8.61 25.75 20.08
C GLY A 258 8.08 24.93 18.88
N ALA A 259 8.94 24.16 18.20
CA ALA A 259 8.53 23.35 17.08
C ALA A 259 7.85 22.05 17.53
N TYR A 260 7.01 21.52 16.63
CA TYR A 260 6.23 20.31 16.77
C TYR A 260 6.44 19.40 15.55
N PHE A 261 6.55 18.10 15.79
CA PHE A 261 6.61 17.12 14.73
C PHE A 261 5.70 15.92 15.03
N LYS A 262 5.06 15.39 13.99
CA LYS A 262 4.21 14.21 14.04
C LYS A 262 4.68 13.17 13.05
N THR A 263 4.86 11.93 13.53
CA THR A 263 5.27 10.81 12.67
C THR A 263 4.16 10.36 11.72
N PRO A 264 4.51 9.76 10.57
CA PRO A 264 3.54 9.05 9.75
C PRO A 264 2.78 7.98 10.57
N PRO A 265 1.48 7.79 10.33
CA PRO A 265 0.70 6.87 11.15
C PRO A 265 0.93 5.41 10.78
N VAL A 266 0.71 4.54 11.77
CA VAL A 266 0.61 3.09 11.62
C VAL A 266 -0.83 2.67 11.82
N TYR A 267 -1.35 1.83 10.94
CA TYR A 267 -2.63 1.12 11.12
C TYR A 267 -2.34 -0.32 11.50
N CYS A 268 -2.89 -0.76 12.62
CA CYS A 268 -2.59 -2.07 13.21
C CYS A 268 -3.85 -2.74 13.73
N GLY A 269 -3.77 -4.05 13.91
CA GLY A 269 -4.90 -4.82 14.42
C GLY A 269 -4.53 -6.24 14.82
N LYS A 270 -5.50 -6.93 15.43
CA LYS A 270 -5.46 -8.36 15.71
C LYS A 270 -6.76 -8.99 15.21
N THR A 271 -6.63 -10.02 14.39
CA THR A 271 -7.78 -10.76 13.84
C THR A 271 -7.65 -12.26 14.06
N GLU A 272 -8.69 -12.99 13.71
CA GLU A 272 -8.68 -14.45 13.64
C GLU A 272 -8.62 -14.88 12.17
N GLY A 273 -7.46 -15.40 11.76
CA GLY A 273 -7.16 -15.80 10.38
C GLY A 273 -6.67 -14.65 9.48
N LEU A 274 -5.80 -14.99 8.51
CA LEU A 274 -5.23 -14.08 7.52
C LEU A 274 -6.30 -13.47 6.59
N GLY A 275 -7.33 -14.26 6.28
CA GLY A 275 -8.43 -13.78 5.43
C GLY A 275 -9.25 -12.68 6.09
N GLU A 276 -9.53 -12.79 7.40
CA GLU A 276 -10.24 -11.72 8.11
C GLU A 276 -9.41 -10.44 8.21
N MET A 277 -8.11 -10.56 8.47
CA MET A 277 -7.18 -9.42 8.41
C MET A 277 -7.30 -8.68 7.06
N SER A 278 -7.21 -9.40 5.95
CA SER A 278 -7.32 -8.80 4.62
C SER A 278 -8.66 -8.13 4.37
N ARG A 279 -9.77 -8.76 4.78
CA ARG A 279 -11.12 -8.20 4.62
C ARG A 279 -11.32 -6.95 5.45
N GLN A 280 -10.86 -6.95 6.71
CA GLN A 280 -10.94 -5.76 7.57
C GLN A 280 -10.10 -4.61 7.04
N MET A 281 -8.86 -4.88 6.57
CA MET A 281 -8.03 -3.87 5.93
C MET A 281 -8.64 -3.32 4.64
N ASN A 282 -9.24 -4.19 3.81
CA ASN A 282 -9.95 -3.75 2.61
C ASN A 282 -11.14 -2.81 2.96
N ARG A 283 -11.96 -3.19 3.93
CA ARG A 283 -13.09 -2.36 4.41
C ARG A 283 -12.59 -1.03 4.98
N PHE A 284 -11.57 -1.10 5.84
CA PHE A 284 -10.94 0.10 6.41
C PHE A 284 -10.44 1.08 5.33
N CYS A 285 -9.72 0.58 4.33
CA CYS A 285 -9.21 1.43 3.26
C CYS A 285 -10.35 2.07 2.44
N LEU A 286 -11.37 1.29 2.09
CA LEU A 286 -12.53 1.77 1.34
C LEU A 286 -13.37 2.81 2.12
N GLU A 287 -13.48 2.68 3.43
CA GLU A 287 -14.36 3.52 4.24
C GLU A 287 -13.65 4.73 4.85
N HIS A 288 -12.37 4.60 5.18
CA HIS A 288 -11.66 5.57 6.01
C HIS A 288 -10.36 6.13 5.41
N LEU A 289 -9.74 5.43 4.46
CA LEU A 289 -8.42 5.80 3.98
C LEU A 289 -8.44 6.45 2.59
N LEU A 290 -9.14 5.86 1.61
CA LEU A 290 -9.17 6.36 0.24
C LEU A 290 -9.72 7.80 0.16
N PRO A 291 -9.04 8.71 -0.58
CA PRO A 291 -9.17 10.14 -0.35
C PRO A 291 -10.30 10.82 -1.10
N SER A 292 -10.93 10.21 -2.08
CA SER A 292 -11.81 10.94 -2.99
C SER A 292 -13.21 10.34 -3.10
N ARG A 293 -14.08 11.03 -3.87
CA ARG A 293 -15.39 10.52 -4.26
C ARG A 293 -15.29 9.15 -4.94
N PHE A 294 -14.19 8.91 -5.66
CA PHE A 294 -13.96 7.65 -6.38
C PHE A 294 -13.90 6.42 -5.45
N ARG A 295 -13.73 6.59 -4.14
CA ARG A 295 -13.80 5.48 -3.19
C ARG A 295 -15.13 4.71 -3.25
N ALA A 296 -16.24 5.39 -3.58
CA ALA A 296 -17.58 4.81 -3.66
C ALA A 296 -17.99 4.42 -5.10
N GLU A 297 -17.24 4.82 -6.12
CA GLU A 297 -17.53 4.55 -7.52
C GLU A 297 -16.71 3.35 -8.01
N THR A 298 -17.23 2.56 -8.94
CA THR A 298 -16.44 1.53 -9.65
C THR A 298 -15.42 2.20 -10.57
N LEU A 299 -14.20 1.67 -10.60
CA LEU A 299 -13.18 2.15 -11.52
C LEU A 299 -13.48 1.68 -12.95
N PRO A 300 -13.20 2.53 -13.95
CA PRO A 300 -13.46 2.22 -15.36
C PRO A 300 -12.50 1.15 -15.88
N VAL A 301 -12.92 0.43 -16.92
CA VAL A 301 -12.02 -0.39 -17.75
C VAL A 301 -11.12 0.56 -18.52
N LEU A 302 -9.82 0.41 -18.33
CA LEU A 302 -8.78 1.28 -18.87
C LEU A 302 -8.08 0.62 -20.05
N TYR A 303 -7.68 1.41 -21.06
CA TYR A 303 -6.64 1.05 -22.02
C TYR A 303 -5.45 1.99 -21.84
N ASN A 304 -4.23 1.44 -21.82
CA ASN A 304 -2.99 2.23 -21.78
C ASN A 304 -2.16 1.94 -23.03
N SER A 305 -1.62 2.98 -23.65
CA SER A 305 -0.93 2.88 -24.93
C SER A 305 0.54 2.43 -24.86
N TRP A 306 1.15 2.28 -23.67
CA TRP A 306 2.59 2.05 -23.52
C TRP A 306 3.09 0.84 -24.32
N GLU A 307 2.52 -0.33 -24.09
CA GLU A 307 2.95 -1.58 -24.73
C GLU A 307 2.65 -1.64 -26.24
N ALA A 308 1.81 -0.73 -26.72
CA ALA A 308 1.48 -0.64 -28.14
C ALA A 308 2.44 0.26 -28.93
N THR A 309 2.82 1.41 -28.35
CA THR A 309 3.49 2.48 -29.08
C THR A 309 4.77 3.00 -28.43
N GLU A 310 5.03 2.64 -27.17
CA GLU A 310 6.13 3.21 -26.38
C GLU A 310 6.18 4.75 -26.57
N PHE A 311 7.35 5.31 -26.91
CA PHE A 311 7.52 6.76 -27.17
C PHE A 311 6.93 7.26 -28.49
N ASN A 312 6.47 6.38 -29.39
CA ASN A 312 5.99 6.74 -30.72
C ASN A 312 4.51 7.11 -30.70
N VAL A 313 4.15 8.08 -29.88
CA VAL A 313 2.77 8.59 -29.77
C VAL A 313 2.53 9.73 -30.77
N ASN A 314 1.38 9.72 -31.43
CA ASN A 314 0.86 10.80 -32.29
C ASN A 314 -0.66 10.72 -32.39
N VAL A 315 -1.29 11.77 -32.91
CA VAL A 315 -2.76 11.83 -32.98
C VAL A 315 -3.36 10.65 -33.77
N ALA A 316 -2.81 10.32 -34.93
CA ALA A 316 -3.39 9.31 -35.82
C ALA A 316 -3.34 7.90 -35.22
N ASP A 317 -2.18 7.49 -34.71
CA ASP A 317 -2.00 6.14 -34.15
C ASP A 317 -2.78 5.98 -32.84
N GLN A 318 -2.76 7.00 -31.98
CA GLN A 318 -3.53 6.98 -30.73
C GLN A 318 -5.04 6.97 -30.99
N THR A 319 -5.53 7.69 -32.01
CA THR A 319 -6.95 7.67 -32.39
C THR A 319 -7.37 6.29 -32.88
N ARG A 320 -6.56 5.62 -33.74
CA ARG A 320 -6.88 4.26 -34.19
C ARG A 320 -6.95 3.25 -33.06
N LEU A 321 -5.99 3.31 -32.13
CA LEU A 321 -6.04 2.47 -30.92
C LEU A 321 -7.29 2.75 -30.07
N ALA A 322 -7.67 4.03 -29.95
CA ALA A 322 -8.87 4.44 -29.21
C ALA A 322 -10.16 3.91 -29.89
N GLU A 323 -10.25 3.94 -31.22
CA GLU A 323 -11.38 3.38 -31.96
C GLU A 323 -11.57 1.88 -31.69
N ILE A 324 -10.48 1.10 -31.67
CA ILE A 324 -10.52 -0.34 -31.37
C ILE A 324 -10.89 -0.54 -29.90
N ALA A 325 -10.27 0.21 -28.99
CA ALA A 325 -10.54 0.14 -27.57
C ALA A 325 -12.01 0.45 -27.23
N ALA A 326 -12.58 1.49 -27.83
CA ALA A 326 -14.02 1.79 -27.70
C ALA A 326 -14.89 0.63 -28.22
N GLY A 327 -14.52 0.04 -29.37
CA GLY A 327 -15.22 -1.09 -29.97
C GLY A 327 -15.28 -2.35 -29.10
N ILE A 328 -14.33 -2.54 -28.20
CA ILE A 328 -14.33 -3.64 -27.23
C ILE A 328 -14.90 -3.24 -25.85
N GLY A 329 -15.30 -1.97 -25.68
CA GLY A 329 -16.01 -1.49 -24.49
C GLY A 329 -15.12 -0.87 -23.42
N VAL A 330 -13.90 -0.42 -23.73
CA VAL A 330 -13.06 0.40 -22.83
C VAL A 330 -13.78 1.72 -22.51
N GLU A 331 -13.55 2.24 -21.32
CA GLU A 331 -14.20 3.45 -20.79
C GLU A 331 -13.22 4.61 -20.57
N LEU A 332 -11.91 4.30 -20.47
CA LEU A 332 -10.85 5.28 -20.22
C LEU A 332 -9.64 4.95 -21.10
N PHE A 333 -9.24 5.87 -21.95
CA PHE A 333 -8.04 5.76 -22.79
C PHE A 333 -6.91 6.59 -22.20
N VAL A 334 -5.79 5.95 -21.85
CA VAL A 334 -4.62 6.61 -21.24
C VAL A 334 -3.47 6.61 -22.25
N MET A 335 -3.05 7.81 -22.68
CA MET A 335 -1.81 8.00 -23.40
C MET A 335 -0.65 7.99 -22.42
N ASP A 336 0.29 7.06 -22.57
CA ASP A 336 1.47 6.91 -21.72
C ASP A 336 2.61 7.86 -22.16
N ASP A 337 3.87 7.58 -21.80
CA ASP A 337 5.06 8.39 -22.03
C ASP A 337 5.26 8.75 -23.52
N GLY A 338 5.93 9.87 -23.80
CA GLY A 338 6.33 10.27 -25.14
C GLY A 338 5.63 11.48 -25.76
N TRP A 339 4.66 12.11 -25.07
CA TRP A 339 3.82 13.18 -25.63
C TRP A 339 4.41 14.60 -25.52
N PHE A 340 5.44 14.80 -24.69
CA PHE A 340 5.94 16.13 -24.28
C PHE A 340 7.36 16.42 -24.75
N GLY A 341 7.76 17.68 -24.76
CA GLY A 341 9.13 18.15 -25.01
C GLY A 341 9.81 17.44 -26.19
N ALA A 342 11.08 17.07 -25.99
CA ALA A 342 11.87 16.27 -26.94
C ALA A 342 11.79 14.75 -26.67
N ARG A 343 10.75 14.28 -25.98
CA ARG A 343 10.58 12.91 -25.51
C ARG A 343 10.32 11.89 -26.63
N ASN A 344 11.37 11.46 -27.31
CA ASN A 344 11.35 10.41 -28.34
C ASN A 344 11.99 9.10 -27.87
N ASN A 345 12.57 9.11 -26.69
CA ASN A 345 13.19 7.98 -25.99
C ASN A 345 13.35 8.37 -24.51
N ASP A 346 13.92 7.51 -23.68
CA ASP A 346 14.12 7.72 -22.24
C ASP A 346 15.29 8.66 -21.88
N ARG A 347 16.04 9.18 -22.87
CA ARG A 347 17.26 9.96 -22.64
C ARG A 347 17.05 11.46 -22.63
N ALA A 348 15.90 11.94 -23.13
CA ALA A 348 15.65 13.37 -23.31
C ALA A 348 14.23 13.76 -22.92
N GLY A 349 14.05 15.05 -22.64
CA GLY A 349 12.76 15.72 -22.50
C GLY A 349 12.07 15.57 -21.17
N LEU A 350 12.48 14.66 -20.27
CA LEU A 350 11.84 14.50 -18.97
C LEU A 350 12.06 15.75 -18.11
N GLY A 351 10.96 16.33 -17.64
CA GLY A 351 10.91 17.64 -16.97
C GLY A 351 10.24 18.73 -17.80
N ASP A 352 10.19 18.56 -19.13
CA ASP A 352 9.65 19.54 -20.09
C ASP A 352 8.17 19.28 -20.36
N TRP A 353 7.29 19.62 -19.42
CA TRP A 353 5.86 19.27 -19.45
C TRP A 353 5.04 20.15 -20.41
N PHE A 354 5.49 20.30 -21.66
CA PHE A 354 4.79 20.96 -22.73
C PHE A 354 4.62 20.03 -23.95
N VAL A 355 3.47 20.14 -24.61
CA VAL A 355 3.09 19.26 -25.72
C VAL A 355 4.12 19.32 -26.84
N ASN A 356 4.54 18.17 -27.36
CA ASN A 356 5.45 18.09 -28.52
C ASN A 356 4.69 18.48 -29.81
N PRO A 357 4.99 19.64 -30.45
CA PRO A 357 4.24 20.10 -31.61
C PRO A 357 4.46 19.27 -32.87
N ALA A 358 5.53 18.48 -32.96
CA ALA A 358 5.74 17.59 -34.10
C ALA A 358 4.86 16.35 -34.03
N LYS A 359 4.56 15.87 -32.83
CA LYS A 359 3.67 14.73 -32.58
C LYS A 359 2.19 15.13 -32.53
N PHE A 360 1.92 16.32 -32.03
CA PHE A 360 0.58 16.89 -31.83
C PHE A 360 0.50 18.31 -32.42
N PRO A 361 0.46 18.46 -33.75
CA PRO A 361 0.44 19.78 -34.43
C PRO A 361 -0.79 20.63 -34.05
N GLY A 362 -1.93 20.01 -33.75
CA GLY A 362 -3.14 20.65 -33.25
C GLY A 362 -3.27 20.74 -31.73
N GLY A 363 -2.21 20.39 -31.00
CA GLY A 363 -2.26 20.25 -29.54
C GLY A 363 -2.88 18.93 -29.09
N LEU A 364 -3.05 18.75 -27.77
CA LEU A 364 -3.69 17.54 -27.20
C LEU A 364 -5.19 17.49 -27.45
N ASP A 365 -5.85 18.63 -27.62
CA ASP A 365 -7.31 18.70 -27.70
C ASP A 365 -7.89 17.97 -28.92
N GLU A 366 -7.11 17.85 -30.01
CA GLU A 366 -7.50 17.03 -31.16
C GLU A 366 -7.65 15.56 -30.77
N LEU A 367 -6.65 14.98 -30.13
CA LEU A 367 -6.71 13.59 -29.66
C LEU A 367 -7.78 13.41 -28.55
N ILE A 368 -7.82 14.31 -27.59
CA ILE A 368 -8.81 14.30 -26.50
C ILE A 368 -10.22 14.34 -27.07
N GLY A 369 -10.47 15.21 -28.05
CA GLY A 369 -11.75 15.32 -28.73
C GLY A 369 -12.13 14.02 -29.46
N ASN A 370 -11.18 13.38 -30.15
CA ASN A 370 -11.40 12.11 -30.83
C ASN A 370 -11.77 10.99 -29.82
N VAL A 371 -11.04 10.89 -28.70
CA VAL A 371 -11.32 9.91 -27.64
C VAL A 371 -12.68 10.16 -26.98
N ASN A 372 -13.00 11.42 -26.67
CA ASN A 372 -14.28 11.76 -26.07
C ASN A 372 -15.46 11.52 -27.03
N ALA A 373 -15.28 11.74 -28.34
CA ALA A 373 -16.30 11.45 -29.34
C ALA A 373 -16.64 9.95 -29.43
N LEU A 374 -15.69 9.07 -29.04
CA LEU A 374 -15.90 7.62 -28.92
C LEU A 374 -16.58 7.21 -27.60
N GLY A 375 -16.90 8.16 -26.73
CA GLY A 375 -17.55 7.91 -25.44
C GLY A 375 -16.63 7.50 -24.30
N MET A 376 -15.31 7.68 -24.46
CA MET A 376 -14.31 7.38 -23.44
C MET A 376 -13.78 8.66 -22.77
N ASP A 377 -13.40 8.55 -21.50
CA ASP A 377 -12.56 9.54 -20.82
C ASP A 377 -11.11 9.45 -21.32
N PHE A 378 -10.37 10.57 -21.21
CA PHE A 378 -8.96 10.64 -21.57
C PHE A 378 -8.08 10.76 -20.33
N GLY A 379 -6.96 10.03 -20.32
CA GLY A 379 -5.93 10.07 -19.29
C GLY A 379 -4.53 10.30 -19.87
N LEU A 380 -3.63 10.75 -19.00
CA LEU A 380 -2.27 11.12 -19.38
C LEU A 380 -1.25 10.59 -18.34
N TRP A 381 -0.09 10.17 -18.83
CA TRP A 381 1.08 9.80 -18.03
C TRP A 381 1.96 11.02 -17.74
N VAL A 382 2.51 11.10 -16.52
CA VAL A 382 3.53 12.07 -16.09
C VAL A 382 4.52 11.43 -15.15
N GLU A 383 5.77 11.91 -15.14
CA GLU A 383 6.84 11.52 -14.20
C GLU A 383 7.49 12.79 -13.60
N PRO A 384 6.77 13.54 -12.78
CA PRO A 384 7.16 14.91 -12.44
C PRO A 384 8.24 15.02 -11.36
N GLU A 385 8.62 13.92 -10.73
CA GLU A 385 9.70 13.87 -9.73
C GLU A 385 11.09 13.70 -10.35
N MET A 386 11.16 13.49 -11.68
CA MET A 386 12.38 13.15 -12.39
C MET A 386 12.70 14.17 -13.49
N VAL A 387 13.96 14.22 -13.89
CA VAL A 387 14.46 15.11 -14.94
C VAL A 387 15.56 14.42 -15.73
N ASN A 388 15.55 14.56 -17.08
CA ASN A 388 16.71 14.19 -17.88
C ASN A 388 17.74 15.32 -17.89
N PRO A 389 19.07 15.04 -17.88
CA PRO A 389 20.08 16.03 -18.20
C PRO A 389 19.87 16.71 -19.57
N ASP A 390 19.36 15.96 -20.54
CA ASP A 390 18.92 16.48 -21.84
C ASP A 390 17.46 16.92 -21.80
N SER A 391 17.16 17.98 -21.04
CA SER A 391 15.90 18.69 -21.00
C SER A 391 16.11 20.18 -20.89
N ASP A 392 15.14 20.98 -21.29
CA ASP A 392 15.17 22.43 -21.13
C ASP A 392 15.13 22.82 -19.65
N LEU A 393 14.36 22.06 -18.86
CA LEU A 393 14.29 22.24 -17.41
C LEU A 393 15.68 22.12 -16.77
N TYR A 394 16.40 21.03 -17.03
CA TYR A 394 17.72 20.82 -16.42
C TYR A 394 18.76 21.80 -16.90
N ARG A 395 18.76 22.18 -18.19
CA ARG A 395 19.65 23.22 -18.74
C ARG A 395 19.45 24.58 -18.05
N THR A 396 18.21 24.87 -17.65
CA THR A 396 17.88 26.15 -16.97
C THR A 396 18.12 26.07 -15.47
N HIS A 397 17.84 24.91 -14.86
CA HIS A 397 17.87 24.69 -13.41
C HIS A 397 18.59 23.39 -13.03
N PRO A 398 19.91 23.27 -13.30
CA PRO A 398 20.67 22.06 -12.94
C PRO A 398 20.75 21.87 -11.41
N ASP A 399 20.58 22.92 -10.63
CA ASP A 399 20.55 22.94 -9.16
C ASP A 399 19.24 22.40 -8.57
N TRP A 400 18.25 22.07 -9.39
CA TRP A 400 16.99 21.51 -8.92
C TRP A 400 17.01 19.99 -8.72
N ALA A 401 18.03 19.30 -9.24
CA ALA A 401 18.24 17.90 -8.97
C ALA A 401 19.00 17.67 -7.65
N TYR A 402 18.68 16.58 -6.93
CA TYR A 402 19.53 16.16 -5.80
C TYR A 402 20.94 15.86 -6.27
N HIS A 403 21.92 16.42 -5.57
CA HIS A 403 23.32 16.25 -5.91
C HIS A 403 24.23 16.59 -4.73
N PHE A 404 25.27 15.80 -4.50
CA PHE A 404 26.34 16.15 -3.58
C PHE A 404 27.40 16.97 -4.32
N PRO A 405 27.83 18.15 -3.80
CA PRO A 405 28.91 18.91 -4.37
C PRO A 405 30.17 18.05 -4.57
N HIS A 406 30.89 18.28 -5.64
CA HIS A 406 32.14 17.58 -5.97
C HIS A 406 31.99 16.05 -6.21
N ARG A 407 30.78 15.56 -6.48
CA ARG A 407 30.53 14.22 -6.92
C ARG A 407 29.97 14.19 -8.34
N HIS A 408 30.18 13.08 -9.02
CA HIS A 408 29.50 12.83 -10.30
C HIS A 408 28.00 12.62 -10.06
N ALA A 409 27.16 13.17 -10.91
CA ALA A 409 25.73 12.90 -10.86
C ALA A 409 25.44 11.55 -11.52
N ASP A 410 25.07 10.54 -10.71
CA ASP A 410 24.78 9.19 -11.20
C ASP A 410 23.38 9.16 -11.80
N GLU A 411 23.32 8.89 -13.09
CA GLU A 411 22.07 8.65 -13.80
C GLU A 411 21.65 7.18 -13.67
N LEU A 412 20.38 6.97 -13.33
CA LEU A 412 19.72 5.68 -13.49
C LEU A 412 18.57 5.90 -14.48
N ARG A 413 18.45 5.05 -15.50
CA ARG A 413 17.50 5.21 -16.59
C ARG A 413 17.63 6.59 -17.28
N HIS A 414 18.87 7.10 -17.40
CA HIS A 414 19.19 8.41 -17.99
C HIS A 414 18.52 9.61 -17.32
N GLN A 415 18.13 9.50 -16.06
CA GLN A 415 17.42 10.56 -15.34
C GLN A 415 17.97 10.80 -13.94
N LEU A 416 17.72 11.99 -13.42
CA LEU A 416 18.03 12.46 -12.08
C LEU A 416 16.73 12.68 -11.31
N VAL A 417 16.83 12.75 -9.97
CA VAL A 417 15.68 13.03 -9.10
C VAL A 417 15.64 14.51 -8.79
N LEU A 418 14.50 15.17 -9.04
CA LEU A 418 14.26 16.55 -8.65
C LEU A 418 14.18 16.68 -7.13
N ASN A 419 14.77 17.73 -6.60
CA ASN A 419 14.75 18.04 -5.17
C ASN A 419 13.38 18.63 -4.76
N MET A 420 12.44 17.76 -4.47
CA MET A 420 11.07 18.13 -4.04
C MET A 420 11.03 18.81 -2.67
N THR A 421 12.16 18.95 -1.96
CA THR A 421 12.21 19.75 -0.72
C THR A 421 12.26 21.26 -1.01
N ARG A 422 12.52 21.64 -2.26
CA ARG A 422 12.54 23.03 -2.71
C ARG A 422 11.13 23.51 -3.07
N SER A 423 10.77 24.68 -2.57
CA SER A 423 9.46 25.29 -2.85
C SER A 423 9.28 25.72 -4.32
N ASP A 424 10.37 26.13 -4.99
CA ASP A 424 10.36 26.51 -6.41
C ASP A 424 10.13 25.29 -7.33
N VAL A 425 10.74 24.15 -7.02
CA VAL A 425 10.49 22.87 -7.72
C VAL A 425 9.03 22.45 -7.55
N GLN A 426 8.52 22.48 -6.31
CA GLN A 426 7.11 22.14 -6.03
C GLN A 426 6.14 23.08 -6.78
N ALA A 427 6.44 24.37 -6.79
CA ALA A 427 5.62 25.35 -7.51
C ALA A 427 5.59 25.11 -9.02
N TYR A 428 6.76 24.81 -9.61
CA TYR A 428 6.87 24.47 -11.02
C TYR A 428 6.03 23.26 -11.40
N ILE A 429 6.16 22.15 -10.66
CA ILE A 429 5.42 20.92 -10.92
C ILE A 429 3.92 21.15 -10.77
N LEU A 430 3.50 21.80 -9.68
CA LEU A 430 2.09 22.11 -9.44
C LEU A 430 1.52 22.96 -10.57
N ASP A 431 2.23 24.02 -11.00
CA ASP A 431 1.79 24.93 -12.04
C ASP A 431 1.68 24.21 -13.42
N CYS A 432 2.66 23.38 -13.78
CA CYS A 432 2.60 22.62 -15.02
C CYS A 432 1.41 21.66 -15.06
N LEU A 433 1.18 20.89 -13.99
CA LEU A 433 0.10 19.93 -13.95
C LEU A 433 -1.28 20.58 -13.80
N ASP A 434 -1.36 21.67 -13.02
CA ASP A 434 -2.60 22.45 -12.88
C ASP A 434 -3.05 23.06 -14.23
N ARG A 435 -2.10 23.60 -15.01
CA ARG A 435 -2.37 24.09 -16.37
C ARG A 435 -2.86 22.97 -17.29
N LEU A 436 -2.16 21.84 -17.32
CA LEU A 436 -2.59 20.69 -18.13
C LEU A 436 -4.02 20.25 -17.82
N LEU A 437 -4.38 20.20 -16.54
CA LEU A 437 -5.71 19.79 -16.10
C LEU A 437 -6.77 20.90 -16.27
N THR A 438 -6.37 22.17 -16.30
CA THR A 438 -7.26 23.31 -16.55
C THR A 438 -7.55 23.48 -18.03
N ASP A 439 -6.51 23.40 -18.86
CA ASP A 439 -6.60 23.71 -20.29
C ASP A 439 -7.19 22.56 -21.10
N HIS A 440 -7.08 21.30 -20.61
CA HIS A 440 -7.47 20.10 -21.32
C HIS A 440 -8.46 19.23 -20.54
N ASN A 441 -9.38 18.55 -21.25
CA ASN A 441 -10.33 17.62 -20.63
C ASN A 441 -9.68 16.26 -20.27
N ILE A 442 -8.76 16.30 -19.29
CA ILE A 442 -8.09 15.14 -18.75
C ILE A 442 -8.82 14.66 -17.50
N ARG A 443 -9.12 13.35 -17.42
CA ARG A 443 -9.87 12.73 -16.31
C ARG A 443 -9.04 11.77 -15.48
N TYR A 444 -7.78 11.52 -15.89
CA TYR A 444 -6.90 10.57 -15.25
C TYR A 444 -5.43 10.96 -15.42
N ILE A 445 -4.68 10.86 -14.35
CA ILE A 445 -3.21 11.02 -14.34
C ILE A 445 -2.57 9.73 -13.82
N LYS A 446 -1.70 9.13 -14.63
CA LYS A 446 -0.72 8.12 -14.18
C LYS A 446 0.55 8.85 -13.78
N TRP A 447 0.79 8.94 -12.46
CA TRP A 447 1.96 9.59 -11.89
C TRP A 447 3.05 8.55 -11.63
N ASP A 448 4.13 8.63 -12.37
CA ASP A 448 5.23 7.67 -12.33
C ASP A 448 6.47 8.20 -11.59
N MET A 449 7.38 7.27 -11.24
CA MET A 449 8.67 7.51 -10.61
C MET A 449 9.62 6.36 -10.99
N ASN A 450 10.44 6.52 -12.04
CA ASN A 450 11.15 5.39 -12.67
C ASN A 450 12.60 5.21 -12.22
N ARG A 451 13.00 5.74 -11.08
CA ARG A 451 14.29 5.41 -10.48
C ARG A 451 14.28 5.57 -8.95
N PRO A 452 15.08 4.78 -8.22
CA PRO A 452 15.32 5.02 -6.80
C PRO A 452 16.22 6.25 -6.59
N PHE A 453 16.24 6.74 -5.36
CA PHE A 453 17.11 7.84 -4.97
C PHE A 453 18.58 7.43 -4.95
N SER A 454 19.43 8.35 -5.31
CA SER A 454 20.86 8.30 -5.13
C SER A 454 21.38 9.74 -4.97
N GLN A 455 22.55 9.90 -4.34
CA GLN A 455 23.20 11.21 -4.20
C GLN A 455 22.27 12.32 -3.68
N VAL A 456 21.63 12.04 -2.56
CA VAL A 456 20.56 12.87 -1.95
C VAL A 456 21.09 14.14 -1.25
N GLY A 457 22.02 14.86 -1.87
CA GLY A 457 22.46 16.16 -1.43
C GLY A 457 21.32 17.18 -1.50
N ALA A 458 20.96 17.75 -0.36
CA ALA A 458 19.88 18.71 -0.21
C ALA A 458 20.38 19.95 0.56
N GLU A 459 21.31 20.69 -0.04
CA GLU A 459 21.99 21.85 0.58
C GLU A 459 21.03 22.98 0.96
N ASN A 460 19.85 23.02 0.36
CA ASN A 460 18.80 23.97 0.70
C ASN A 460 18.16 23.72 2.08
N LEU A 461 18.38 22.55 2.69
CA LEU A 461 17.82 22.19 3.99
C LEU A 461 18.81 22.46 5.11
N ALA A 462 18.31 23.00 6.23
CA ALA A 462 19.06 23.10 7.47
C ALA A 462 19.43 21.71 8.03
N ASP A 463 18.55 20.73 7.80
CA ASP A 463 18.76 19.31 8.10
C ASP A 463 18.61 18.47 6.82
N PRO A 464 19.73 18.26 6.07
CA PRO A 464 19.69 17.57 4.78
C PRO A 464 19.17 16.14 4.84
N LYS A 465 19.30 15.45 5.99
CA LYS A 465 18.85 14.08 6.18
C LYS A 465 17.33 13.93 6.31
N MET A 466 16.59 15.04 6.38
CA MET A 466 15.13 15.05 6.27
C MET A 466 14.60 14.92 4.83
N TYR A 467 15.48 14.80 3.84
CA TYR A 467 15.11 14.79 2.42
C TYR A 467 14.02 13.78 2.09
N SER A 468 14.13 12.53 2.57
CA SER A 468 13.19 11.45 2.24
C SER A 468 11.79 11.75 2.75
N TYR A 469 11.68 12.24 3.98
CA TYR A 469 10.40 12.65 4.56
C TYR A 469 9.81 13.85 3.83
N LEU A 470 10.59 14.91 3.66
CA LEU A 470 10.12 16.16 3.05
C LEU A 470 9.74 15.98 1.58
N HIS A 471 10.49 15.17 0.82
CA HIS A 471 10.14 14.81 -0.55
C HIS A 471 8.79 14.10 -0.62
N THR A 472 8.61 13.04 0.19
CA THR A 472 7.36 12.28 0.23
C THR A 472 6.17 13.17 0.60
N MET A 473 6.33 14.04 1.61
CA MET A 473 5.28 14.99 2.01
C MET A 473 5.00 16.03 0.92
N ALA A 474 6.00 16.41 0.13
CA ALA A 474 5.80 17.33 -0.99
C ALA A 474 4.96 16.70 -2.10
N VAL A 475 5.25 15.45 -2.47
CA VAL A 475 4.44 14.69 -3.44
C VAL A 475 2.99 14.60 -2.97
N TYR A 476 2.75 14.21 -1.72
CA TYR A 476 1.40 14.14 -1.16
C TYR A 476 0.66 15.48 -1.24
N ARG A 477 1.32 16.57 -0.83
CA ARG A 477 0.71 17.92 -0.90
C ARG A 477 0.34 18.34 -2.31
N ILE A 478 1.20 18.05 -3.30
CA ILE A 478 0.93 18.40 -4.70
C ILE A 478 -0.26 17.61 -5.23
N VAL A 479 -0.30 16.30 -4.98
CA VAL A 479 -1.41 15.44 -5.40
C VAL A 479 -2.72 15.88 -4.73
N ASP A 480 -2.71 16.14 -3.42
CA ASP A 480 -3.89 16.62 -2.69
C ASP A 480 -4.39 17.97 -3.21
N GLU A 481 -3.47 18.90 -3.51
CA GLU A 481 -3.83 20.20 -4.05
C GLU A 481 -4.39 20.11 -5.48
N LEU A 482 -3.81 19.25 -6.34
CA LEU A 482 -4.36 18.98 -7.67
C LEU A 482 -5.75 18.34 -7.59
N LYS A 483 -5.96 17.39 -6.69
CA LYS A 483 -7.30 16.78 -6.47
C LYS A 483 -8.31 17.78 -5.94
N ARG A 484 -7.89 18.71 -5.10
CA ARG A 484 -8.74 19.78 -4.60
C ARG A 484 -9.19 20.75 -5.73
N ARG A 485 -8.27 21.08 -6.65
CA ARG A 485 -8.56 21.94 -7.82
C ARG A 485 -9.36 21.19 -8.88
N HIS A 486 -9.03 19.92 -9.11
CA HIS A 486 -9.57 19.07 -10.18
C HIS A 486 -10.24 17.80 -9.60
N PRO A 487 -11.36 17.91 -8.85
CA PRO A 487 -11.96 16.78 -8.11
C PRO A 487 -12.54 15.69 -9.03
N ALA A 488 -12.60 15.93 -10.33
CA ALA A 488 -13.05 14.96 -11.32
C ALA A 488 -11.91 14.08 -11.90
N VAL A 489 -10.64 14.38 -11.54
CA VAL A 489 -9.48 13.67 -12.04
C VAL A 489 -9.09 12.56 -11.07
N GLN A 490 -8.88 11.36 -11.60
CA GLN A 490 -8.30 10.23 -10.87
C GLN A 490 -6.77 10.25 -10.95
N PHE A 491 -6.11 9.84 -9.87
CA PHE A 491 -4.65 9.74 -9.81
C PHE A 491 -4.23 8.30 -9.53
N GLU A 492 -3.36 7.75 -10.38
CA GLU A 492 -2.69 6.46 -10.18
C GLU A 492 -1.24 6.70 -9.74
N SER A 493 -0.79 6.02 -8.66
CA SER A 493 0.61 5.95 -8.29
C SER A 493 1.28 4.80 -9.03
N CYS A 494 2.32 5.13 -9.80
CA CYS A 494 3.28 4.20 -10.37
C CYS A 494 4.68 4.56 -9.84
N ALA A 495 5.56 3.58 -9.67
CA ALA A 495 6.95 3.84 -9.35
C ALA A 495 7.81 2.68 -9.88
N SER A 496 8.11 2.68 -11.19
CA SER A 496 8.67 1.52 -11.89
C SER A 496 7.86 0.26 -11.52
N GLY A 497 6.58 0.25 -11.84
CA GLY A 497 5.68 -0.76 -11.28
C GLY A 497 5.31 -0.48 -9.83
N GLY A 498 5.46 -1.46 -8.95
CA GLY A 498 4.98 -1.48 -7.57
C GLY A 498 5.83 -0.79 -6.52
N GLY A 499 6.74 0.12 -6.88
CA GLY A 499 7.65 0.75 -5.94
C GLY A 499 7.01 1.65 -4.89
N ARG A 500 5.75 2.11 -5.10
CA ARG A 500 5.03 3.01 -4.19
C ARG A 500 3.55 2.65 -4.13
N CYS A 501 3.23 1.58 -3.41
CA CYS A 501 1.89 0.99 -3.32
C CYS A 501 1.39 0.83 -1.87
N ASP A 502 2.01 1.51 -0.91
CA ASP A 502 1.71 1.42 0.52
C ASP A 502 0.43 2.20 0.92
N LEU A 503 0.06 2.12 2.21
CA LEU A 503 -1.12 2.83 2.74
C LEU A 503 -0.98 4.36 2.67
N GLY A 504 0.25 4.90 2.68
CA GLY A 504 0.50 6.32 2.45
C GLY A 504 0.14 6.69 1.03
N ALA A 505 0.63 5.96 0.03
CA ALA A 505 0.29 6.21 -1.38
C ALA A 505 -1.22 6.18 -1.61
N ILE A 506 -1.92 5.13 -1.18
CA ILE A 506 -3.38 5.04 -1.40
C ILE A 506 -4.22 5.99 -0.54
N SER A 507 -3.61 6.69 0.43
CA SER A 507 -4.30 7.77 1.15
C SER A 507 -4.34 9.10 0.36
N HIS A 508 -3.53 9.21 -0.70
CA HIS A 508 -3.44 10.37 -1.57
C HIS A 508 -3.86 10.07 -3.02
N PHE A 509 -3.48 8.88 -3.54
CA PHE A 509 -3.83 8.40 -4.86
C PHE A 509 -5.10 7.53 -4.82
N ASP A 510 -5.84 7.46 -5.94
CA ASP A 510 -7.08 6.68 -6.03
C ASP A 510 -6.82 5.20 -6.36
N GLN A 511 -5.67 4.90 -6.96
CA GLN A 511 -5.26 3.59 -7.37
C GLN A 511 -3.73 3.50 -7.55
N VAL A 512 -3.22 2.28 -7.70
CA VAL A 512 -1.79 2.01 -7.85
C VAL A 512 -1.53 1.01 -8.97
N TRP A 513 -0.42 1.16 -9.65
CA TRP A 513 0.15 0.18 -10.57
C TRP A 513 1.07 -0.75 -9.80
N THR A 514 0.68 -2.00 -9.62
CA THR A 514 1.34 -2.92 -8.68
C THR A 514 2.60 -3.57 -9.24
N SER A 515 2.72 -3.69 -10.55
CA SER A 515 3.90 -4.27 -11.23
C SER A 515 3.84 -4.03 -12.72
N ASP A 516 5.00 -3.76 -13.35
CA ASP A 516 5.17 -3.76 -14.80
C ASP A 516 5.09 -5.17 -15.40
N ASN A 517 5.18 -6.21 -14.56
CA ASN A 517 4.95 -7.58 -14.97
C ASN A 517 3.45 -7.85 -15.13
N THR A 518 3.00 -7.97 -16.35
CA THR A 518 1.61 -8.26 -16.74
C THR A 518 1.39 -9.72 -17.15
N ASP A 519 2.39 -10.60 -16.95
CA ASP A 519 2.22 -12.03 -17.19
C ASP A 519 1.13 -12.62 -16.29
N GLY A 520 0.13 -13.28 -16.90
CA GLY A 520 -1.03 -13.78 -16.17
C GLY A 520 -0.69 -14.82 -15.11
N ILE A 521 0.39 -15.59 -15.29
CA ILE A 521 0.81 -16.62 -14.33
C ILE A 521 1.54 -15.96 -13.15
N ASP A 522 2.46 -15.03 -13.41
CA ASP A 522 3.18 -14.33 -12.34
C ASP A 522 2.23 -13.44 -11.53
N ARG A 523 1.25 -12.83 -12.19
CA ARG A 523 0.22 -11.99 -11.53
C ARG A 523 -0.63 -12.76 -10.52
N MET A 524 -0.77 -14.08 -10.61
CA MET A 524 -1.43 -14.88 -9.58
C MET A 524 -0.77 -14.68 -8.20
N THR A 525 0.55 -14.61 -8.16
CA THR A 525 1.32 -14.40 -6.91
C THR A 525 1.42 -12.92 -6.53
N ILE A 526 1.72 -12.05 -7.50
CA ILE A 526 1.84 -10.59 -7.29
C ILE A 526 0.53 -10.01 -6.71
N GLN A 527 -0.61 -10.32 -7.33
CA GLN A 527 -1.92 -9.84 -6.89
C GLN A 527 -2.34 -10.40 -5.52
N LYS A 528 -1.95 -11.65 -5.22
CA LYS A 528 -2.13 -12.24 -3.90
C LYS A 528 -1.36 -11.43 -2.85
N GLY A 529 -0.06 -11.18 -3.06
CA GLY A 529 0.77 -10.46 -2.10
C GLY A 529 0.25 -9.03 -1.85
N TYR A 530 -0.12 -8.31 -2.89
CA TYR A 530 -0.75 -6.99 -2.75
C TYR A 530 -2.04 -7.05 -1.92
N SER A 531 -2.92 -8.01 -2.21
CA SER A 531 -4.23 -8.14 -1.57
C SER A 531 -4.20 -8.54 -0.09
N MET A 532 -3.02 -8.84 0.48
CA MET A 532 -2.92 -9.21 1.91
C MET A 532 -3.36 -8.05 2.81
N LEU A 533 -2.90 -6.83 2.54
CA LEU A 533 -3.18 -5.64 3.36
C LEU A 533 -3.71 -4.43 2.58
N HIS A 534 -3.84 -4.54 1.24
CA HIS A 534 -4.29 -3.43 0.40
C HIS A 534 -5.62 -3.76 -0.28
N PRO A 535 -6.46 -2.75 -0.56
CA PRO A 535 -7.78 -2.97 -1.15
C PRO A 535 -7.68 -3.38 -2.63
N ILE A 536 -8.43 -4.40 -2.99
CA ILE A 536 -8.48 -4.93 -4.36
C ILE A 536 -8.84 -3.84 -5.38
N LYS A 537 -9.77 -2.95 -5.03
CA LYS A 537 -10.20 -1.86 -5.87
C LYS A 537 -9.05 -0.99 -6.39
N THR A 538 -8.03 -0.74 -5.58
CA THR A 538 -6.91 0.13 -5.96
C THR A 538 -5.87 -0.55 -6.86
N MET A 539 -5.94 -1.87 -7.00
CA MET A 539 -4.98 -2.67 -7.75
C MET A 539 -5.29 -2.65 -9.25
N ARG A 540 -4.55 -1.87 -10.04
CA ARG A 540 -4.60 -1.96 -11.52
C ARG A 540 -3.98 -3.27 -12.00
N ALA A 541 -4.65 -3.90 -12.94
CA ALA A 541 -4.20 -5.16 -13.56
C ALA A 541 -4.53 -5.14 -15.05
N TRP A 542 -3.50 -5.21 -15.90
CA TRP A 542 -3.65 -5.15 -17.34
C TRP A 542 -3.57 -6.52 -17.99
N VAL A 543 -4.31 -6.66 -19.09
CA VAL A 543 -4.12 -7.71 -20.09
C VAL A 543 -3.22 -7.14 -21.18
N THR A 544 -2.05 -7.74 -21.37
CA THR A 544 -1.07 -7.35 -22.39
C THR A 544 -0.60 -8.53 -23.20
N ASP A 545 0.24 -8.27 -24.19
CA ASP A 545 0.76 -9.26 -25.13
C ASP A 545 2.23 -8.96 -25.46
N ILE A 546 3.08 -8.95 -24.42
CA ILE A 546 4.49 -8.62 -24.54
C ILE A 546 5.27 -9.86 -24.97
N ALA A 547 5.75 -9.84 -26.21
CA ALA A 547 6.54 -10.93 -26.76
C ALA A 547 7.82 -11.19 -25.95
N GLY A 548 8.06 -12.45 -25.59
CA GLY A 548 9.23 -12.87 -24.82
C GLY A 548 9.14 -12.65 -23.30
N ILE A 549 8.11 -11.97 -22.82
CA ILE A 549 7.84 -11.75 -21.40
C ILE A 549 6.66 -12.60 -20.95
N ASN A 550 5.52 -12.46 -21.62
CA ASN A 550 4.32 -13.21 -21.26
C ASN A 550 4.48 -14.70 -21.55
N LYS A 551 4.25 -15.52 -20.53
CA LYS A 551 4.22 -16.98 -20.67
C LYS A 551 3.03 -17.42 -21.52
N PRO A 552 3.13 -18.52 -22.26
CA PRO A 552 2.01 -19.03 -23.06
C PRO A 552 0.80 -19.35 -22.18
N CYS A 553 -0.27 -18.60 -22.35
CA CYS A 553 -1.59 -18.84 -21.78
C CYS A 553 -2.65 -18.19 -22.65
N SER A 554 -3.89 -18.67 -22.57
CA SER A 554 -4.98 -18.14 -23.38
C SER A 554 -5.33 -16.69 -22.99
N LEU A 555 -5.89 -15.94 -23.93
CA LEU A 555 -6.35 -14.59 -23.68
C LEU A 555 -7.43 -14.56 -22.60
N ASP A 556 -8.35 -15.53 -22.57
CA ASP A 556 -9.34 -15.69 -21.49
C ASP A 556 -8.66 -15.86 -20.11
N PHE A 557 -7.61 -16.67 -20.03
CA PHE A 557 -6.87 -16.84 -18.78
C PHE A 557 -6.29 -15.51 -18.27
N ARG A 558 -5.62 -14.75 -19.16
CA ARG A 558 -5.08 -13.41 -18.83
C ARG A 558 -6.16 -12.47 -18.33
N PHE A 559 -7.34 -12.45 -18.98
CA PHE A 559 -8.49 -11.68 -18.53
C PHE A 559 -8.98 -12.13 -17.14
N HIS A 560 -9.13 -13.43 -16.90
CA HIS A 560 -9.64 -13.94 -15.62
C HIS A 560 -8.70 -13.62 -14.44
N ILE A 561 -7.40 -13.52 -14.69
CA ILE A 561 -6.46 -13.04 -13.67
C ILE A 561 -6.56 -11.52 -13.48
N ALA A 562 -6.54 -10.74 -14.56
CA ALA A 562 -6.60 -9.29 -14.48
C ALA A 562 -7.94 -8.76 -13.90
N MET A 563 -9.05 -9.45 -14.16
CA MET A 563 -10.37 -9.12 -13.61
C MET A 563 -10.45 -9.21 -12.08
N GLN A 564 -9.48 -9.83 -11.43
CA GLN A 564 -9.39 -9.87 -9.97
C GLN A 564 -8.81 -8.60 -9.35
N GLY A 565 -8.73 -7.53 -10.12
CA GLY A 565 -8.37 -6.16 -9.75
C GLY A 565 -9.21 -5.15 -10.55
N ALA A 566 -8.71 -3.92 -10.68
CA ALA A 566 -9.25 -2.91 -11.59
C ALA A 566 -8.73 -3.18 -13.01
N LEU A 567 -9.57 -3.76 -13.85
CA LEU A 567 -9.20 -4.23 -15.19
C LEU A 567 -8.68 -3.10 -16.09
N GLY A 568 -7.58 -3.38 -16.76
CA GLY A 568 -7.06 -2.61 -17.89
C GLY A 568 -6.57 -3.51 -19.02
N LEU A 569 -6.29 -2.89 -20.16
CA LEU A 569 -5.64 -3.49 -21.32
C LEU A 569 -4.43 -2.63 -21.70
N GLY A 570 -3.36 -3.24 -22.21
CA GLY A 570 -2.15 -2.54 -22.63
C GLY A 570 -1.51 -3.11 -23.90
N GLY A 571 -2.03 -4.21 -24.44
CA GLY A 571 -1.49 -4.82 -25.67
C GLY A 571 -1.75 -3.97 -26.92
N ASN A 572 -0.99 -4.21 -28.00
CA ASN A 572 -1.23 -3.53 -29.27
C ASN A 572 -2.45 -4.11 -29.98
N LEU A 573 -3.62 -3.48 -29.78
CA LEU A 573 -4.91 -3.91 -30.31
C LEU A 573 -4.99 -3.94 -31.83
N GLU A 574 -4.13 -3.21 -32.56
CA GLU A 574 -4.07 -3.28 -34.01
C GLU A 574 -3.55 -4.64 -34.53
N LYS A 575 -2.85 -5.39 -33.67
CA LYS A 575 -2.30 -6.72 -34.00
C LYS A 575 -3.25 -7.87 -33.67
N TYR A 576 -4.35 -7.59 -32.95
CA TYR A 576 -5.30 -8.62 -32.53
C TYR A 576 -6.18 -9.05 -33.72
N SER A 577 -6.40 -10.35 -33.83
CA SER A 577 -7.35 -10.89 -34.78
C SER A 577 -8.80 -10.52 -34.43
N PRO A 578 -9.76 -10.59 -35.36
CA PRO A 578 -11.16 -10.39 -35.07
C PRO A 578 -11.69 -11.29 -33.95
N GLU A 579 -11.20 -12.53 -33.86
CA GLU A 579 -11.54 -13.50 -32.82
C GLU A 579 -10.99 -13.07 -31.44
N GLU A 580 -9.77 -12.56 -31.38
CA GLU A 580 -9.17 -12.03 -30.15
C GLU A 580 -9.88 -10.77 -29.69
N LEU A 581 -10.26 -9.87 -30.59
CA LEU A 581 -11.06 -8.69 -30.26
C LEU A 581 -12.46 -9.08 -29.74
N GLU A 582 -13.05 -10.17 -30.24
CA GLU A 582 -14.33 -10.68 -29.71
C GLU A 582 -14.17 -11.28 -28.31
N ILE A 583 -13.05 -11.98 -28.04
CA ILE A 583 -12.69 -12.43 -26.69
C ILE A 583 -12.55 -11.22 -25.75
N CYS A 584 -11.86 -10.17 -26.18
CA CYS A 584 -11.73 -8.93 -25.39
C CYS A 584 -13.11 -8.33 -25.08
N ARG A 585 -13.98 -8.17 -26.09
CA ARG A 585 -15.32 -7.58 -25.92
C ARG A 585 -16.17 -8.35 -24.92
N ARG A 586 -16.20 -9.69 -25.05
CA ARG A 586 -16.94 -10.57 -24.16
C ARG A 586 -16.44 -10.46 -22.72
N ASN A 587 -15.12 -10.47 -22.52
CA ASN A 587 -14.53 -10.39 -21.19
C ASN A 587 -14.68 -9.00 -20.55
N VAL A 588 -14.54 -7.92 -21.32
CA VAL A 588 -14.82 -6.56 -20.83
C VAL A 588 -16.30 -6.41 -20.40
N ALA A 589 -17.22 -6.92 -21.22
CA ALA A 589 -18.65 -6.92 -20.88
C ALA A 589 -18.93 -7.70 -19.57
N LEU A 590 -18.36 -8.91 -19.43
CA LEU A 590 -18.47 -9.71 -18.23
C LEU A 590 -17.88 -8.97 -17.01
N TYR A 591 -16.70 -8.35 -17.14
CA TYR A 591 -16.10 -7.60 -16.05
C TYR A 591 -16.98 -6.45 -15.57
N LYS A 592 -17.59 -5.69 -16.50
CA LYS A 592 -18.52 -4.61 -16.13
C LYS A 592 -19.70 -5.08 -15.28
N GLU A 593 -20.17 -6.31 -15.48
CA GLU A 593 -21.23 -6.92 -14.66
C GLU A 593 -20.73 -7.31 -13.26
N ILE A 594 -19.51 -7.88 -13.17
CA ILE A 594 -18.99 -8.41 -11.90
C ILE A 594 -18.10 -7.44 -11.13
N ARG A 595 -17.62 -6.33 -11.74
CA ARG A 595 -16.68 -5.39 -11.11
C ARG A 595 -17.16 -4.79 -9.77
N PRO A 596 -18.47 -4.57 -9.51
CA PRO A 596 -18.90 -4.13 -8.19
C PRO A 596 -18.59 -5.16 -7.10
N LEU A 597 -18.75 -6.46 -7.41
CA LEU A 597 -18.38 -7.53 -6.49
C LEU A 597 -16.88 -7.63 -6.28
N VAL A 598 -16.07 -7.50 -7.34
CA VAL A 598 -14.62 -7.58 -7.24
C VAL A 598 -14.05 -6.39 -6.49
N GLN A 599 -14.52 -5.17 -6.78
CA GLN A 599 -13.97 -3.94 -6.22
C GLN A 599 -14.43 -3.64 -4.79
N PHE A 600 -15.62 -4.10 -4.38
CA PHE A 600 -16.23 -3.78 -3.08
C PHE A 600 -16.59 -4.99 -2.23
N GLY A 601 -16.56 -6.19 -2.80
CA GLY A 601 -16.88 -7.42 -2.10
C GLY A 601 -15.76 -7.88 -1.16
N ASP A 602 -16.10 -8.76 -0.26
CA ASP A 602 -15.17 -9.44 0.63
C ASP A 602 -14.43 -10.56 -0.11
N LEU A 603 -13.11 -10.51 -0.11
CA LEU A 603 -12.27 -11.53 -0.74
C LEU A 603 -12.05 -12.72 0.20
N TYR A 604 -12.30 -13.91 -0.33
CA TYR A 604 -11.96 -15.20 0.28
C TYR A 604 -10.99 -15.96 -0.62
N ARG A 605 -9.75 -16.15 -0.17
CA ARG A 605 -8.72 -16.96 -0.83
C ARG A 605 -8.92 -18.42 -0.44
N ILE A 606 -9.55 -19.21 -1.32
CA ILE A 606 -9.92 -20.61 -1.06
C ILE A 606 -8.75 -21.56 -1.36
N LEU A 607 -8.10 -21.36 -2.51
CA LEU A 607 -6.93 -22.13 -2.93
C LEU A 607 -5.83 -21.16 -3.38
N ASP A 608 -4.61 -21.55 -3.04
CA ASP A 608 -3.40 -20.78 -3.34
C ASP A 608 -2.64 -21.44 -4.49
N ALA A 609 -2.38 -20.68 -5.57
CA ALA A 609 -1.70 -21.20 -6.75
C ALA A 609 -0.32 -21.81 -6.45
N ASP A 610 0.43 -21.23 -5.51
CA ASP A 610 1.77 -21.69 -5.18
C ASP A 610 1.77 -23.02 -4.41
N ARG A 611 0.79 -23.23 -3.55
CA ARG A 611 0.63 -24.45 -2.75
C ARG A 611 -0.23 -25.49 -3.45
N ASP A 612 -1.34 -25.04 -4.06
CA ASP A 612 -2.39 -25.92 -4.56
C ASP A 612 -2.33 -26.11 -6.08
N GLU A 613 -1.46 -25.36 -6.79
CA GLU A 613 -1.33 -25.30 -8.26
C GLU A 613 -2.61 -24.81 -8.97
N VAL A 614 -3.59 -24.42 -8.18
CA VAL A 614 -4.85 -23.87 -8.60
C VAL A 614 -5.15 -22.67 -7.73
N LEU A 615 -5.37 -21.53 -8.36
CA LEU A 615 -5.91 -20.33 -7.70
C LEU A 615 -7.42 -20.46 -7.61
N CYS A 616 -7.97 -20.24 -6.43
CA CYS A 616 -9.39 -20.05 -6.25
C CYS A 616 -9.64 -18.88 -5.31
N ASN A 617 -10.13 -17.79 -5.89
CA ASN A 617 -10.55 -16.58 -5.17
C ASN A 617 -12.05 -16.36 -5.34
N GLN A 618 -12.74 -16.07 -4.24
CA GLN A 618 -14.16 -15.78 -4.23
C GLN A 618 -14.40 -14.40 -3.63
N TYR A 619 -15.18 -13.58 -4.32
CA TYR A 619 -15.63 -12.26 -3.87
C TYR A 619 -17.11 -12.35 -3.53
N VAL A 620 -17.50 -11.91 -2.35
CA VAL A 620 -18.87 -12.01 -1.83
C VAL A 620 -19.39 -10.61 -1.49
N SER A 621 -20.60 -10.29 -1.94
CA SER A 621 -21.27 -9.04 -1.57
C SER A 621 -21.52 -8.98 -0.06
N ARG A 622 -21.49 -7.77 0.53
CA ARG A 622 -21.68 -7.60 1.99
C ARG A 622 -23.03 -8.14 2.49
N ASP A 623 -24.06 -8.06 1.68
CA ASP A 623 -25.39 -8.62 1.97
C ASP A 623 -25.50 -10.14 1.72
N LYS A 624 -24.42 -10.73 1.19
CA LYS A 624 -24.30 -12.15 0.80
C LYS A 624 -25.32 -12.62 -0.23
N MET A 625 -25.87 -11.68 -1.01
CA MET A 625 -26.81 -12.01 -2.10
C MET A 625 -26.11 -12.49 -3.35
N GLN A 626 -24.90 -12.05 -3.58
CA GLN A 626 -24.12 -12.34 -4.78
C GLN A 626 -22.68 -12.74 -4.43
N ALA A 627 -22.12 -13.64 -5.24
CA ALA A 627 -20.71 -13.94 -5.19
C ALA A 627 -20.16 -14.22 -6.61
N VAL A 628 -18.88 -13.98 -6.81
CA VAL A 628 -18.14 -14.39 -7.99
C VAL A 628 -16.89 -15.15 -7.57
N LEU A 629 -16.70 -16.32 -8.18
CA LEU A 629 -15.56 -17.18 -7.91
C LEU A 629 -14.70 -17.29 -9.18
N PHE A 630 -13.40 -17.06 -9.03
CA PHE A 630 -12.40 -17.28 -10.05
C PHE A 630 -11.63 -18.56 -9.73
N LEU A 631 -11.58 -19.48 -10.69
CA LEU A 631 -10.87 -20.74 -10.57
C LEU A 631 -9.94 -20.90 -11.75
N SER A 632 -8.61 -20.86 -11.53
CA SER A 632 -7.60 -20.88 -12.57
C SER A 632 -6.47 -21.85 -12.21
N ALA A 633 -6.03 -22.68 -13.16
CA ALA A 633 -4.91 -23.60 -12.96
C ALA A 633 -3.58 -22.99 -13.39
N ARG A 634 -2.53 -23.18 -12.57
CA ARG A 634 -1.16 -22.78 -12.88
C ARG A 634 -0.44 -23.89 -13.66
N GLY A 635 -0.46 -23.77 -14.99
CA GLY A 635 0.30 -24.67 -15.86
C GLY A 635 -0.38 -26.00 -16.20
N THR A 636 0.31 -26.79 -17.03
CA THR A 636 -0.18 -28.08 -17.55
C THR A 636 0.18 -29.25 -16.66
N ARG A 637 -0.79 -30.14 -16.43
CA ARG A 637 -0.53 -31.48 -15.94
C ARG A 637 -1.08 -32.52 -16.88
N PHE A 638 -0.35 -33.58 -17.06
CA PHE A 638 -0.79 -34.73 -17.87
C PHE A 638 -2.05 -35.40 -17.30
N PHE A 639 -2.18 -35.46 -15.97
CA PHE A 639 -3.34 -36.06 -15.32
C PHE A 639 -4.26 -35.02 -14.68
N LYS A 640 -5.51 -35.36 -14.59
CA LYS A 640 -6.59 -34.52 -14.03
C LYS A 640 -6.41 -34.36 -12.53
N LYS A 641 -6.48 -33.12 -12.03
CA LYS A 641 -6.56 -32.87 -10.58
C LYS A 641 -8.03 -32.85 -10.18
N LYS A 642 -8.44 -33.88 -9.42
CA LYS A 642 -9.77 -33.93 -8.79
C LYS A 642 -9.67 -33.34 -7.40
N MET A 643 -10.57 -32.45 -7.05
CA MET A 643 -10.68 -31.86 -5.73
C MET A 643 -12.13 -31.64 -5.33
N ASN A 644 -12.38 -31.49 -4.04
CA ASN A 644 -13.66 -31.02 -3.52
C ASN A 644 -13.53 -29.54 -3.20
N LEU A 645 -14.18 -28.71 -4.03
CA LEU A 645 -14.15 -27.26 -3.90
C LEU A 645 -15.17 -26.80 -2.85
N ARG A 646 -14.71 -26.27 -1.73
CA ARG A 646 -15.55 -25.62 -0.73
C ARG A 646 -15.59 -24.14 -0.98
N PHE A 647 -16.76 -23.56 -0.95
CA PHE A 647 -17.00 -22.13 -1.08
C PHE A 647 -16.76 -21.44 0.29
N ALA A 648 -16.73 -20.13 0.32
CA ALA A 648 -16.51 -19.37 1.55
C ALA A 648 -17.41 -18.13 1.63
N GLY A 649 -17.69 -17.64 2.83
CA GLY A 649 -18.36 -16.36 3.07
C GLY A 649 -19.82 -16.27 2.67
N LEU A 650 -20.45 -17.36 2.22
CA LEU A 650 -21.87 -17.41 1.85
C LEU A 650 -22.77 -17.35 3.10
N ALA A 651 -24.06 -17.02 2.90
CA ALA A 651 -25.05 -17.15 3.96
C ALA A 651 -25.48 -18.63 4.11
N PRO A 652 -25.29 -19.24 5.29
CA PRO A 652 -25.56 -20.68 5.47
C PRO A 652 -27.02 -21.05 5.27
N ASP A 653 -27.92 -20.15 5.53
CA ASP A 653 -29.39 -20.29 5.49
C ASP A 653 -30.00 -19.99 4.11
N ARG A 654 -29.21 -19.60 3.12
CA ARG A 654 -29.65 -19.26 1.75
C ARG A 654 -29.23 -20.32 0.75
N ALA A 655 -30.05 -20.51 -0.30
CA ALA A 655 -29.68 -21.28 -1.48
C ALA A 655 -29.07 -20.36 -2.56
N TYR A 656 -28.13 -20.91 -3.34
CA TYR A 656 -27.48 -20.20 -4.44
C TYR A 656 -27.63 -20.97 -5.75
N ALA A 657 -28.00 -20.22 -6.80
CA ALA A 657 -28.00 -20.71 -8.17
C ALA A 657 -26.74 -20.27 -8.91
N PHE A 658 -26.11 -21.18 -9.66
CA PHE A 658 -24.91 -20.92 -10.43
C PHE A 658 -24.65 -22.02 -11.46
N THR A 659 -23.73 -21.79 -12.39
CA THR A 659 -23.25 -22.78 -13.36
C THR A 659 -21.76 -23.02 -13.13
N LEU A 660 -21.33 -24.28 -13.06
CA LEU A 660 -19.94 -24.70 -12.93
C LEU A 660 -19.68 -25.85 -13.93
N ASP A 661 -18.61 -25.76 -14.73
CA ASP A 661 -18.29 -26.71 -15.80
C ASP A 661 -19.50 -27.01 -16.73
N GLY A 662 -20.30 -26.00 -17.05
CA GLY A 662 -21.50 -26.13 -17.89
C GLY A 662 -22.71 -26.76 -17.21
N VAL A 663 -22.61 -27.16 -15.95
CA VAL A 663 -23.74 -27.78 -15.16
C VAL A 663 -24.36 -26.72 -14.25
N ALA A 664 -25.69 -26.61 -14.34
CA ALA A 664 -26.44 -25.71 -13.46
C ALA A 664 -26.68 -26.37 -12.09
N TYR A 665 -26.47 -25.57 -11.03
CA TYR A 665 -26.65 -25.97 -9.65
C TYR A 665 -27.63 -25.03 -8.91
N LYS A 666 -28.39 -25.59 -7.96
CA LYS A 666 -29.04 -24.87 -6.87
C LYS A 666 -28.66 -25.60 -5.58
N LYS A 667 -27.87 -24.96 -4.69
CA LYS A 667 -27.35 -25.57 -3.47
C LYS A 667 -27.40 -24.59 -2.29
N GLY A 668 -27.65 -25.10 -1.09
CA GLY A 668 -27.60 -24.31 0.14
C GLY A 668 -26.19 -23.83 0.45
N GLY A 669 -26.08 -22.60 1.01
CA GLY A 669 -24.78 -22.00 1.38
C GLY A 669 -24.02 -22.85 2.39
N ALA A 670 -24.71 -23.38 3.43
CA ALA A 670 -24.09 -24.32 4.38
C ALA A 670 -23.49 -25.55 3.67
N PHE A 671 -24.24 -26.17 2.73
CA PHE A 671 -23.71 -27.28 1.96
C PHE A 671 -22.48 -26.92 1.14
N LEU A 672 -22.51 -25.77 0.47
CA LEU A 672 -21.38 -25.29 -0.36
C LEU A 672 -20.12 -25.04 0.47
N MET A 673 -20.28 -24.53 1.69
CA MET A 673 -19.15 -24.24 2.59
C MET A 673 -18.61 -25.48 3.31
N GLU A 674 -19.48 -26.38 3.77
CA GLU A 674 -19.07 -27.53 4.59
C GLU A 674 -18.76 -28.78 3.74
N VAL A 675 -19.60 -29.07 2.73
CA VAL A 675 -19.44 -30.24 1.88
C VAL A 675 -18.70 -29.89 0.59
N GLY A 676 -19.08 -28.82 -0.09
CA GLY A 676 -18.50 -28.40 -1.37
C GLY A 676 -18.97 -29.20 -2.57
N LEU A 677 -18.30 -29.01 -3.71
CA LEU A 677 -18.59 -29.68 -4.98
C LEU A 677 -17.34 -30.33 -5.58
N PRO A 678 -17.46 -31.53 -6.18
CA PRO A 678 -16.37 -32.15 -6.90
C PRO A 678 -16.06 -31.35 -8.17
N VAL A 679 -14.79 -30.92 -8.32
CA VAL A 679 -14.29 -30.23 -9.49
C VAL A 679 -13.12 -31.03 -10.09
N CYS A 680 -13.04 -31.05 -11.42
CA CYS A 680 -11.97 -31.72 -12.13
C CYS A 680 -11.21 -30.72 -13.02
N VAL A 681 -10.09 -30.24 -12.53
CA VAL A 681 -9.20 -29.34 -13.28
C VAL A 681 -8.48 -30.13 -14.37
N ARG A 682 -8.55 -29.67 -15.62
CA ARG A 682 -7.98 -30.33 -16.81
C ARG A 682 -7.27 -29.32 -17.70
N GLY A 683 -6.09 -29.71 -18.20
CA GLY A 683 -5.36 -28.93 -19.20
C GLY A 683 -4.63 -27.70 -18.66
N ALA A 684 -3.93 -27.02 -19.58
CA ALA A 684 -3.02 -25.91 -19.28
C ALA A 684 -3.74 -24.63 -18.88
N ASP A 685 -4.86 -24.36 -19.54
CA ASP A 685 -5.58 -23.09 -19.47
C ASP A 685 -6.96 -23.27 -18.83
N TYR A 686 -7.07 -24.22 -17.87
CA TYR A 686 -8.32 -24.35 -17.14
C TYR A 686 -8.58 -23.08 -16.34
N ASN A 687 -9.64 -22.40 -16.71
CA ASN A 687 -10.07 -21.18 -16.02
C ASN A 687 -11.60 -21.09 -16.06
N GLN A 688 -12.19 -20.69 -14.95
CA GLN A 688 -13.65 -20.57 -14.79
C GLN A 688 -13.98 -19.31 -13.98
N ILE A 689 -15.00 -18.59 -14.41
CA ILE A 689 -15.67 -17.58 -13.60
C ILE A 689 -17.07 -18.12 -13.27
N VAL A 690 -17.36 -18.26 -11.98
CA VAL A 690 -18.63 -18.78 -11.48
C VAL A 690 -19.36 -17.67 -10.74
N ARG A 691 -20.52 -17.27 -11.26
CA ARG A 691 -21.39 -16.28 -10.60
C ARG A 691 -22.46 -16.99 -9.81
N LEU A 692 -22.56 -16.65 -8.52
CA LEU A 692 -23.56 -17.20 -7.62
C LEU A 692 -24.58 -16.10 -7.28
N THR A 693 -25.84 -16.43 -7.35
CA THR A 693 -26.94 -15.53 -6.93
C THR A 693 -27.78 -16.26 -5.92
N ALA A 694 -28.07 -15.63 -4.77
CA ALA A 694 -28.96 -16.14 -3.78
C ALA A 694 -30.38 -16.24 -4.38
N VAL A 695 -31.03 -17.33 -4.12
CA VAL A 695 -32.39 -17.62 -4.59
C VAL A 695 -33.26 -18.13 -3.41
N GLU A 696 -34.55 -17.93 -3.52
CA GLU A 696 -35.51 -18.39 -2.52
C GLU A 696 -35.55 -19.91 -2.39
#